data_220d8e3381c4a97c0926bd0e59b3eb95
#
_entry.id   220d8e3381c4a97c0926bd0e59b3eb95
#
_cell.length_a   1.000
_cell.length_b   1.000
_cell.length_c   1.000
_cell.angle_alpha   90.00
_cell.angle_beta   90.00
_cell.angle_gamma   90.00
#
_symmetry.space_group_name_H-M   'P 1'
#
loop_
_entity.id
_entity.type
_entity.pdbx_description
1 polymer ?
#
loop_
_entity_poly.entity_id
_entity_poly.type
_entity_poly.pdbx_seq_one_letter_code
_entity_poly.pdbx_strand_id
1 'polypeptide(L)'
;MILTEEMERTLKKAWEEAKRRRNEFITLEHILFALTYDTVGKEVLEACGADIERLRKDLIGYLESELETLPESSDDPIYTIGVQHVLQLAEFHVQSTRNKKMDGGDVLAALFREDQSNAVYFLGLQDISRLDIVRYISHGIRKDSKNPNKEIQGEENEKISDPLQTFCVDLTARAKEGKLDPMVGREEELDRTIHILCRRRKNNPIFVGEAGVGKTSIVEGLAQRVVDGKVPEPLKNLKVYSLDMGLLLAGTKFRGEFEERLKNVVTQITAQDDHVLFIDEIHTIIGAGAVSGGSLDASNLLKPALSSGELRCIGTTTYKEFKSIFEKDHALSRRFQKVEVGEPSVFETIEILKGLLKKYESFHKVKYSSSAVEQAAELSARYILDRKLPDKAIDLLDEAGARVRLREGGKKTVTVREIEDLVSKIAKVPSVTVKADDREKLKNLDEELKTKIYGQDAAIEQLVQSIRLSRSGLSEPGKPVGCFLFAGPTGVGKTELTRKLAEILGVELVRFDMSEYMEKHTVSRLIGSPPGYVGFEQGGQLTDAIYRNPHCVLLLDEIEKAHEDIYNILLQIMDHATLTDNNGRKSDFRQVILVMTTNTGARERSTNPVGFANDLLEDRSLKAIEKQFSPEFRNRLTAVIEFSSLNQEHVAKVVAKQLALLQERLNFKQIELEFQDDVLVYIADKAYTPEFGARPVQRWIDTHISKRISEEILFGALKSGGKVKLISGQEGIEMKFTSGKKS
;
A
#
# COMPACT_ATOMS: atom_id res chain seq x y z
N MET A 1 -1.86 6.68 29.41
CA MET A 1 -0.68 6.23 30.19
C MET A 1 -1.15 5.39 31.37
N ILE A 2 -0.70 4.13 31.47
CA ILE A 2 -0.96 3.31 32.67
C ILE A 2 0.33 3.30 33.47
N LEU A 3 0.37 4.13 34.50
CA LEU A 3 1.53 4.31 35.40
C LEU A 3 1.43 3.39 36.63
N THR A 4 2.57 3.05 37.24
CA THR A 4 2.59 2.53 38.60
C THR A 4 2.26 3.66 39.57
N GLU A 5 1.68 3.35 40.76
CA GLU A 5 1.40 4.35 41.77
C GLU A 5 2.66 5.09 42.21
N GLU A 6 3.80 4.42 42.16
CA GLU A 6 5.09 4.99 42.52
C GLU A 6 5.57 5.99 41.45
N MET A 7 5.43 5.64 40.16
CA MET A 7 5.78 6.55 39.06
C MET A 7 4.89 7.81 39.05
N GLU A 8 3.61 7.69 39.41
CA GLU A 8 2.73 8.87 39.59
C GLU A 8 3.26 9.81 40.71
N ARG A 9 3.72 9.23 41.82
CA ARG A 9 4.34 10.02 42.91
C ARG A 9 5.65 10.67 42.46
N THR A 10 6.46 9.96 41.65
CA THR A 10 7.72 10.47 41.13
C THR A 10 7.49 11.65 40.17
N LEU A 11 6.53 11.57 39.26
CA LEU A 11 6.14 12.69 38.41
C LEU A 11 5.59 13.89 39.21
N LYS A 12 4.79 13.61 40.21
CA LYS A 12 4.28 14.64 41.14
C LYS A 12 5.42 15.32 41.88
N LYS A 13 6.42 14.57 42.35
CA LYS A 13 7.61 15.12 43.00
C LYS A 13 8.44 16.01 42.06
N ALA A 14 8.61 15.61 40.81
CA ALA A 14 9.27 16.45 39.80
C ALA A 14 8.50 17.79 39.60
N TRP A 15 7.18 17.72 39.56
CA TRP A 15 6.33 18.89 39.44
C TRP A 15 6.41 19.81 40.70
N GLU A 16 6.36 19.23 41.92
CA GLU A 16 6.49 19.95 43.17
C GLU A 16 7.86 20.62 43.30
N GLU A 17 8.93 19.97 42.83
CA GLU A 17 10.29 20.54 42.87
C GLU A 17 10.42 21.72 41.88
N ALA A 18 9.89 21.61 40.65
CA ALA A 18 9.86 22.70 39.69
C ALA A 18 9.04 23.90 40.20
N LYS A 19 7.89 23.65 40.85
CA LYS A 19 7.05 24.67 41.48
C LYS A 19 7.73 25.33 42.64
N ARG A 20 8.40 24.58 43.52
CA ARG A 20 9.18 25.10 44.67
C ARG A 20 10.28 26.04 44.22
N ARG A 21 10.95 25.73 43.07
CA ARG A 21 12.04 26.53 42.50
C ARG A 21 11.54 27.65 41.62
N ARG A 22 10.23 27.75 41.38
CA ARG A 22 9.58 28.73 40.48
C ARG A 22 10.05 28.60 39.05
N ASN A 23 10.38 27.38 38.57
CA ASN A 23 10.73 27.16 37.18
C ASN A 23 9.46 27.11 36.32
N GLU A 24 9.51 27.70 35.13
CA GLU A 24 8.39 27.70 34.18
C GLU A 24 8.16 26.30 33.58
N PHE A 25 9.24 25.55 33.39
CA PHE A 25 9.20 24.25 32.73
C PHE A 25 9.71 23.13 33.64
N ILE A 26 9.04 21.97 33.54
CA ILE A 26 9.52 20.69 34.05
C ILE A 26 10.42 20.08 33.01
N THR A 27 11.71 20.01 33.27
CA THR A 27 12.74 19.47 32.37
C THR A 27 13.09 18.03 32.70
N LEU A 28 13.92 17.39 31.88
CA LEU A 28 14.40 16.01 32.10
C LEU A 28 15.26 15.89 33.37
N GLU A 29 15.91 16.96 33.75
CA GLU A 29 16.70 17.03 34.99
C GLU A 29 15.81 16.98 36.25
N HIS A 30 14.62 17.60 36.21
CA HIS A 30 13.62 17.43 37.27
C HIS A 30 13.12 16.01 37.37
N ILE A 31 12.89 15.34 36.21
CA ILE A 31 12.48 13.94 36.18
C ILE A 31 13.59 13.04 36.74
N LEU A 32 14.84 13.22 36.29
CA LEU A 32 15.98 12.45 36.81
C LEU A 32 16.17 12.68 38.30
N PHE A 33 16.05 13.92 38.79
CA PHE A 33 16.12 14.22 40.21
C PHE A 33 15.04 13.46 40.99
N ALA A 34 13.79 13.48 40.52
CA ALA A 34 12.71 12.73 41.16
C ALA A 34 12.93 11.21 41.13
N LEU A 35 13.49 10.66 40.03
CA LEU A 35 13.84 9.25 39.91
C LEU A 35 14.92 8.78 40.89
N THR A 36 15.78 9.67 41.38
CA THR A 36 16.73 9.32 42.47
C THR A 36 16.04 9.00 43.81
N TYR A 37 14.76 9.31 43.94
CA TYR A 37 13.93 8.99 45.12
C TYR A 37 12.89 7.90 44.85
N ASP A 38 12.71 7.50 43.60
CA ASP A 38 11.87 6.40 43.19
C ASP A 38 12.54 5.06 43.58
N THR A 39 11.80 4.08 44.07
CA THR A 39 12.36 2.84 44.54
C THR A 39 13.07 2.07 43.42
N VAL A 40 12.36 1.93 42.28
CA VAL A 40 12.88 1.21 41.10
C VAL A 40 13.98 2.04 40.43
N GLY A 41 13.74 3.34 40.23
CA GLY A 41 14.70 4.24 39.60
C GLY A 41 16.01 4.32 40.37
N LYS A 42 15.95 4.44 41.71
CA LYS A 42 17.12 4.44 42.59
C LYS A 42 17.88 3.11 42.56
N GLU A 43 17.14 1.99 42.62
CA GLU A 43 17.75 0.65 42.57
C GLU A 43 18.50 0.43 41.26
N VAL A 44 17.92 0.82 40.12
CA VAL A 44 18.54 0.75 38.79
C VAL A 44 19.80 1.60 38.74
N LEU A 45 19.74 2.85 39.22
CA LEU A 45 20.91 3.75 39.25
C LEU A 45 22.04 3.23 40.13
N GLU A 46 21.74 2.76 41.32
CA GLU A 46 22.73 2.16 42.26
C GLU A 46 23.36 0.88 41.68
N ALA A 47 22.55 0.05 41.01
CA ALA A 47 23.03 -1.15 40.36
C ALA A 47 23.94 -0.85 39.15
N CYS A 48 23.75 0.30 38.50
CA CYS A 48 24.62 0.79 37.44
C CYS A 48 25.86 1.57 37.96
N GLY A 49 26.07 1.61 39.28
CA GLY A 49 27.24 2.24 39.89
C GLY A 49 27.09 3.74 40.16
N ALA A 50 25.85 4.28 40.18
CA ALA A 50 25.60 5.69 40.51
C ALA A 50 25.90 6.01 41.99
N ASP A 51 26.62 7.09 42.24
CA ASP A 51 26.63 7.77 43.53
C ASP A 51 25.41 8.72 43.55
N ILE A 52 24.36 8.25 44.23
CA ILE A 52 23.07 8.96 44.29
C ILE A 52 23.19 10.35 44.96
N GLU A 53 24.03 10.43 46.03
CA GLU A 53 24.22 11.70 46.74
C GLU A 53 24.95 12.74 45.89
N ARG A 54 25.95 12.33 45.14
CA ARG A 54 26.68 13.14 44.19
C ARG A 54 25.76 13.58 43.05
N LEU A 55 25.00 12.63 42.48
CA LEU A 55 24.06 12.92 41.39
C LEU A 55 23.00 13.96 41.82
N ARG A 56 22.45 13.80 43.02
CA ARG A 56 21.49 14.78 43.58
C ARG A 56 22.12 16.15 43.72
N LYS A 57 23.34 16.24 44.23
CA LYS A 57 24.05 17.51 44.42
C LYS A 57 24.29 18.23 43.11
N ASP A 58 24.73 17.48 42.09
CA ASP A 58 25.00 18.03 40.76
C ASP A 58 23.69 18.52 40.11
N LEU A 59 22.61 17.73 40.20
CA LEU A 59 21.29 18.12 39.69
C LEU A 59 20.73 19.34 40.43
N ILE A 60 20.85 19.40 41.76
CA ILE A 60 20.40 20.57 42.54
C ILE A 60 21.17 21.81 42.11
N GLY A 61 22.49 21.73 41.96
CA GLY A 61 23.32 22.84 41.48
C GLY A 61 22.85 23.36 40.13
N TYR A 62 22.58 22.46 39.17
CA TYR A 62 22.10 22.81 37.84
C TYR A 62 20.69 23.48 37.91
N LEU A 63 19.75 22.87 38.64
CA LEU A 63 18.38 23.38 38.79
C LEU A 63 18.33 24.77 39.47
N GLU A 64 19.35 25.13 40.22
CA GLU A 64 19.46 26.43 40.91
C GLU A 64 20.17 27.50 40.09
N SER A 65 21.13 27.13 39.26
CA SER A 65 21.99 28.10 38.57
C SER A 65 21.64 28.33 37.10
N GLU A 66 21.09 27.34 36.42
CA GLU A 66 20.95 27.39 34.96
C GLU A 66 19.53 27.52 34.45
N LEU A 67 18.52 27.28 35.32
CA LEU A 67 17.10 27.40 34.91
C LEU A 67 16.53 28.78 35.29
N GLU A 68 15.83 29.38 34.33
CA GLU A 68 15.12 30.64 34.53
C GLU A 68 14.00 30.50 35.60
N THR A 69 13.92 31.46 36.50
CA THR A 69 12.92 31.53 37.55
C THR A 69 11.88 32.59 37.23
N LEU A 70 10.60 32.28 37.37
CA LEU A 70 9.50 33.20 37.15
C LEU A 70 9.36 34.21 38.33
N PRO A 71 8.99 35.45 38.05
CA PRO A 71 8.56 36.40 39.10
C PRO A 71 7.28 35.91 39.78
N GLU A 72 6.91 36.46 40.92
CA GLU A 72 5.90 36.02 41.92
C GLU A 72 4.46 35.74 41.45
N SER A 73 4.16 35.54 40.17
CA SER A 73 2.83 35.25 39.63
C SER A 73 2.71 33.86 39.04
N SER A 74 2.21 32.98 39.76
CA SER A 74 1.03 32.10 39.68
C SER A 74 0.83 31.05 38.60
N ASP A 75 1.68 30.78 37.65
CA ASP A 75 1.39 29.72 36.69
C ASP A 75 2.05 28.38 37.09
N ASP A 76 1.29 27.29 36.98
CA ASP A 76 1.80 25.94 37.23
C ASP A 76 2.83 25.54 36.19
N PRO A 77 3.94 24.88 36.59
CA PRO A 77 4.99 24.49 35.66
C PRO A 77 4.50 23.48 34.61
N ILE A 78 4.96 23.64 33.37
CA ILE A 78 4.52 22.85 32.20
C ILE A 78 5.64 21.87 31.77
N TYR A 79 5.28 20.65 31.37
CA TYR A 79 6.23 19.69 30.86
C TYR A 79 6.85 20.14 29.53
N THR A 80 8.17 20.14 29.44
CA THR A 80 8.87 20.38 28.17
C THR A 80 8.54 19.30 27.13
N ILE A 81 8.75 19.62 25.85
CA ILE A 81 8.57 18.66 24.73
C ILE A 81 9.44 17.42 24.93
N GLY A 82 10.69 17.60 25.43
CA GLY A 82 11.60 16.47 25.70
C GLY A 82 11.04 15.53 26.78
N VAL A 83 10.44 16.06 27.86
CA VAL A 83 9.80 15.22 28.88
C VAL A 83 8.60 14.47 28.31
N GLN A 84 7.75 15.13 27.53
CA GLN A 84 6.60 14.49 26.89
C GLN A 84 7.05 13.37 25.94
N HIS A 85 8.10 13.61 25.17
CA HIS A 85 8.68 12.62 24.25
C HIS A 85 9.25 11.40 25.00
N VAL A 86 10.01 11.61 26.05
CA VAL A 86 10.56 10.51 26.89
C VAL A 86 9.45 9.67 27.51
N LEU A 87 8.39 10.29 28.03
CA LEU A 87 7.24 9.57 28.59
C LEU A 87 6.46 8.78 27.53
N GLN A 88 6.30 9.31 26.31
CA GLN A 88 5.68 8.59 25.20
C GLN A 88 6.52 7.38 24.76
N LEU A 89 7.83 7.54 24.67
CA LEU A 89 8.76 6.43 24.34
C LEU A 89 8.75 5.32 25.40
N ALA A 90 8.71 5.69 26.67
CA ALA A 90 8.59 4.73 27.76
C ALA A 90 7.25 3.96 27.71
N GLU A 91 6.14 4.65 27.42
CA GLU A 91 4.82 4.02 27.23
C GLU A 91 4.82 3.04 26.05
N PHE A 92 5.42 3.43 24.91
CA PHE A 92 5.53 2.55 23.73
C PHE A 92 6.36 1.29 24.03
N HIS A 93 7.45 1.44 24.81
CA HIS A 93 8.30 0.32 25.22
C HIS A 93 7.53 -0.67 26.10
N VAL A 94 6.77 -0.17 27.08
CA VAL A 94 5.93 -0.99 27.98
C VAL A 94 4.86 -1.77 27.21
N GLN A 95 4.21 -1.14 26.22
CA GLN A 95 3.22 -1.80 25.37
C GLN A 95 3.83 -2.93 24.52
N SER A 96 5.08 -2.77 24.07
CA SER A 96 5.79 -3.78 23.28
C SER A 96 6.30 -4.98 24.09
N THR A 97 6.59 -4.78 25.40
CA THR A 97 7.21 -5.79 26.29
C THR A 97 6.22 -6.59 27.14
N ARG A 98 4.89 -6.47 26.94
CA ARG A 98 3.83 -7.09 27.76
C ARG A 98 3.81 -6.68 29.24
N ASN A 99 4.55 -5.69 29.67
CA ASN A 99 4.40 -5.08 30.98
C ASN A 99 3.09 -4.28 31.01
N LYS A 100 2.34 -4.36 32.11
CA LYS A 100 1.02 -3.72 32.19
C LYS A 100 1.08 -2.26 32.66
N LYS A 101 2.19 -1.82 33.29
CA LYS A 101 2.31 -0.47 33.89
C LYS A 101 3.76 0.01 33.75
N MET A 102 3.94 1.29 33.44
CA MET A 102 5.23 1.96 33.30
C MET A 102 5.82 2.28 34.67
N ASP A 103 7.11 1.97 34.90
CA ASP A 103 7.87 2.22 36.13
C ASP A 103 9.06 3.17 35.92
N GLY A 104 9.81 3.46 36.99
CA GLY A 104 10.96 4.36 36.95
C GLY A 104 12.12 3.85 36.09
N GLY A 105 12.28 2.53 35.95
CA GLY A 105 13.30 1.92 35.09
C GLY A 105 13.03 2.17 33.60
N ASP A 106 11.76 2.04 33.18
CA ASP A 106 11.35 2.29 31.80
C ASP A 106 11.63 3.74 31.39
N VAL A 107 11.35 4.70 32.32
CA VAL A 107 11.61 6.13 32.09
C VAL A 107 13.11 6.42 32.05
N LEU A 108 13.93 5.80 32.93
CA LEU A 108 15.39 5.91 32.88
C LEU A 108 15.96 5.41 31.54
N ALA A 109 15.48 4.27 31.05
CA ALA A 109 15.94 3.71 29.76
C ALA A 109 15.54 4.61 28.58
N ALA A 110 14.36 5.24 28.64
CA ALA A 110 13.87 6.17 27.62
C ALA A 110 14.59 7.52 27.65
N LEU A 111 15.03 7.99 28.82
CA LEU A 111 15.70 9.27 29.01
C LEU A 111 16.97 9.41 28.17
N PHE A 112 17.70 8.33 27.95
CA PHE A 112 18.88 8.30 27.07
C PHE A 112 18.60 8.48 25.58
N ARG A 113 17.35 8.61 25.17
CA ARG A 113 17.02 8.97 23.79
C ARG A 113 17.17 10.48 23.51
N GLU A 114 17.14 11.27 24.56
CA GLU A 114 17.43 12.71 24.53
C GLU A 114 18.91 12.93 24.90
N ASP A 115 19.80 12.52 24.02
CA ASP A 115 21.26 12.50 24.20
C ASP A 115 21.89 13.88 24.42
N GLN A 116 21.20 14.95 24.04
CA GLN A 116 21.63 16.34 24.25
C GLN A 116 21.13 16.93 25.59
N SER A 117 20.42 16.15 26.44
CA SER A 117 19.94 16.66 27.72
C SER A 117 21.05 16.67 28.79
N ASN A 118 20.99 17.67 29.66
CA ASN A 118 21.91 17.71 30.81
C ASN A 118 21.67 16.53 31.77
N ALA A 119 20.47 15.96 31.81
CA ALA A 119 20.19 14.74 32.57
C ALA A 119 21.06 13.56 32.11
N VAL A 120 21.19 13.33 30.79
CA VAL A 120 22.09 12.31 30.23
C VAL A 120 23.57 12.65 30.47
N TYR A 121 23.93 13.93 30.37
CA TYR A 121 25.28 14.40 30.70
C TYR A 121 25.67 14.08 32.15
N PHE A 122 24.81 14.33 33.14
CA PHE A 122 25.12 13.99 34.55
C PHE A 122 25.23 12.49 34.81
N LEU A 123 24.45 11.67 34.13
CA LEU A 123 24.61 10.21 34.15
C LEU A 123 25.92 9.79 33.50
N GLY A 124 26.31 10.42 32.41
CA GLY A 124 27.60 10.19 31.75
C GLY A 124 28.80 10.58 32.59
N LEU A 125 28.74 11.64 33.42
CA LEU A 125 29.79 12.04 34.36
C LEU A 125 30.06 10.98 35.43
N GLN A 126 29.11 10.07 35.65
CA GLN A 126 29.25 8.91 36.54
C GLN A 126 29.47 7.59 35.79
N ASP A 127 29.84 7.69 34.52
CA ASP A 127 30.11 6.57 33.64
C ASP A 127 28.93 5.59 33.50
N ILE A 128 27.68 6.13 33.58
CA ILE A 128 26.47 5.34 33.42
C ILE A 128 26.00 5.49 31.97
N SER A 129 25.90 4.35 31.27
CA SER A 129 25.42 4.28 29.91
C SER A 129 23.98 3.71 29.83
N ARG A 130 23.30 3.97 28.71
CA ARG A 130 22.00 3.33 28.43
C ARG A 130 22.09 1.80 28.50
N LEU A 131 23.20 1.23 28.04
CA LEU A 131 23.41 -0.22 28.03
C LEU A 131 23.43 -0.80 29.45
N ASP A 132 24.05 -0.11 30.42
CA ASP A 132 24.10 -0.52 31.81
C ASP A 132 22.69 -0.61 32.40
N ILE A 133 21.85 0.42 32.15
CA ILE A 133 20.48 0.45 32.62
C ILE A 133 19.63 -0.66 31.97
N VAL A 134 19.72 -0.84 30.64
CA VAL A 134 18.97 -1.88 29.94
C VAL A 134 19.43 -3.29 30.36
N ARG A 135 20.73 -3.51 30.56
CA ARG A 135 21.25 -4.78 31.06
C ARG A 135 20.74 -5.13 32.46
N TYR A 136 20.68 -4.13 33.34
CA TYR A 136 20.14 -4.36 34.67
C TYR A 136 18.65 -4.66 34.66
N ILE A 137 17.85 -3.85 33.92
CA ILE A 137 16.39 -4.04 33.81
C ILE A 137 16.04 -5.39 33.18
N SER A 138 16.78 -5.81 32.11
CA SER A 138 16.49 -7.05 31.38
C SER A 138 17.05 -8.31 31.98
N HIS A 139 18.21 -8.21 32.64
CA HIS A 139 18.98 -9.39 33.08
C HIS A 139 19.43 -9.33 34.53
N GLY A 140 19.16 -8.24 35.28
CA GLY A 140 19.59 -8.09 36.68
C GLY A 140 21.11 -7.97 36.88
N ILE A 141 21.89 -7.69 35.83
CA ILE A 141 23.36 -7.64 35.85
C ILE A 141 23.78 -6.26 36.38
N ARG A 142 24.49 -6.27 37.54
CA ARG A 142 25.04 -5.06 38.18
C ARG A 142 26.40 -4.70 37.60
N LYS A 143 26.72 -3.41 37.51
CA LYS A 143 28.03 -2.88 37.13
C LYS A 143 28.95 -2.97 38.37
N ASP A 144 29.92 -3.88 38.38
CA ASP A 144 30.90 -4.01 39.49
C ASP A 144 31.80 -2.78 39.59
N SER A 145 31.63 -2.00 40.64
CA SER A 145 32.36 -0.75 40.89
C SER A 145 33.67 -0.91 41.64
N LYS A 146 34.32 -2.11 41.61
CA LYS A 146 35.60 -2.34 42.28
C LYS A 146 36.65 -2.93 41.37
N ASN A 147 37.19 -2.11 40.46
CA ASN A 147 38.59 -2.12 40.04
C ASN A 147 38.94 -0.92 39.17
N PRO A 148 39.52 0.19 39.73
CA PRO A 148 39.93 1.35 38.93
C PRO A 148 41.28 1.19 38.23
N ASN A 149 41.90 0.03 38.21
CA ASN A 149 43.19 -0.25 37.56
C ASN A 149 43.20 -1.62 36.87
N LYS A 150 42.32 -1.84 35.92
CA LYS A 150 42.63 -2.66 34.75
C LYS A 150 42.56 -1.73 33.55
N GLU A 151 43.72 -1.23 33.23
CA GLU A 151 44.06 -0.60 32.00
C GLU A 151 43.33 -1.28 30.83
N ILE A 152 42.87 -0.46 29.92
CA ILE A 152 42.43 -0.75 28.57
C ILE A 152 43.61 -1.47 27.84
N GLN A 153 43.90 -2.68 28.25
CA GLN A 153 44.72 -3.66 27.58
C GLN A 153 44.21 -5.05 27.99
N GLY A 154 43.26 -5.58 27.21
CA GLY A 154 42.98 -7.00 27.29
C GLY A 154 41.56 -7.46 27.59
N GLU A 155 40.51 -6.70 27.22
CA GLU A 155 39.19 -7.30 26.91
C GLU A 155 38.92 -7.31 25.38
N GLU A 156 39.99 -7.30 24.63
CA GLU A 156 40.04 -7.81 23.26
C GLU A 156 40.20 -9.34 23.26
N ASN A 157 39.68 -10.07 24.25
CA ASN A 157 39.61 -11.52 24.17
C ASN A 157 38.56 -12.10 25.13
N GLU A 158 37.33 -11.57 25.23
CA GLU A 158 36.24 -12.49 25.06
C GLU A 158 36.35 -12.96 23.61
N LYS A 159 36.77 -14.19 23.43
CA LYS A 159 36.73 -14.89 22.14
C LYS A 159 35.38 -14.52 21.50
N ILE A 160 35.44 -13.59 20.53
CA ILE A 160 34.30 -13.35 19.63
C ILE A 160 34.00 -14.74 19.11
N SER A 161 32.93 -15.33 19.61
CA SER A 161 32.39 -16.56 19.05
C SER A 161 32.40 -16.35 17.56
N ASP A 162 33.16 -17.12 16.81
CA ASP A 162 33.43 -17.11 15.39
C ASP A 162 32.55 -16.07 14.64
N PRO A 163 33.12 -14.95 14.11
CA PRO A 163 32.32 -13.90 13.43
C PRO A 163 31.32 -14.45 12.42
N LEU A 164 31.64 -15.60 11.79
CA LEU A 164 30.69 -16.27 10.88
C LEU A 164 29.49 -16.85 11.61
N GLN A 165 29.69 -17.40 12.84
CA GLN A 165 28.55 -17.91 13.62
C GLN A 165 27.68 -16.78 14.21
N THR A 166 28.29 -15.61 14.45
CA THR A 166 27.58 -14.46 15.04
C THR A 166 26.80 -13.66 14.03
N PHE A 167 27.36 -13.42 12.85
CA PHE A 167 26.81 -12.49 11.87
C PHE A 167 26.36 -13.16 10.57
N CYS A 168 26.57 -14.47 10.42
CA CYS A 168 26.18 -15.23 9.22
C CYS A 168 25.38 -16.47 9.58
N VAL A 169 24.53 -16.89 8.66
CA VAL A 169 23.80 -18.15 8.71
C VAL A 169 24.45 -19.13 7.75
N ASP A 170 24.94 -20.27 8.23
CA ASP A 170 25.46 -21.34 7.36
C ASP A 170 24.32 -22.08 6.67
N LEU A 171 24.08 -21.75 5.38
CA LEU A 171 23.06 -22.38 4.56
C LEU A 171 23.37 -23.85 4.30
N THR A 172 24.65 -24.23 4.20
CA THR A 172 25.05 -25.61 3.96
C THR A 172 24.76 -26.50 5.17
N ALA A 173 24.98 -25.97 6.40
CA ALA A 173 24.58 -26.66 7.59
C ALA A 173 23.04 -26.81 7.70
N ARG A 174 22.29 -25.75 7.40
CA ARG A 174 20.82 -25.82 7.37
C ARG A 174 20.29 -26.78 6.32
N ALA A 175 20.97 -26.90 5.16
CA ALA A 175 20.63 -27.89 4.13
C ALA A 175 20.81 -29.32 4.66
N LYS A 176 21.92 -29.61 5.38
CA LYS A 176 22.14 -30.90 6.01
C LYS A 176 21.09 -31.27 7.05
N GLU A 177 20.58 -30.30 7.78
CA GLU A 177 19.50 -30.47 8.75
C GLU A 177 18.09 -30.55 8.08
N GLY A 178 17.99 -30.43 6.78
CA GLY A 178 16.71 -30.46 6.06
C GLY A 178 15.78 -29.24 6.34
N LYS A 179 16.37 -28.14 6.85
CA LYS A 179 15.61 -26.93 7.22
C LYS A 179 15.36 -25.97 6.05
N LEU A 180 16.02 -26.18 4.90
CA LEU A 180 15.81 -25.36 3.71
C LEU A 180 14.61 -25.86 2.91
N ASP A 181 13.99 -24.94 2.18
CA ASP A 181 12.91 -25.27 1.26
C ASP A 181 13.46 -25.94 -0.01
N PRO A 182 12.79 -26.97 -0.55
CA PRO A 182 13.23 -27.60 -1.78
C PRO A 182 13.15 -26.58 -2.94
N MET A 183 14.26 -26.43 -3.65
CA MET A 183 14.26 -25.67 -4.89
C MET A 183 13.57 -26.49 -5.99
N VAL A 184 12.61 -25.88 -6.66
CA VAL A 184 11.90 -26.48 -7.79
C VAL A 184 12.06 -25.56 -9.00
N GLY A 185 12.48 -26.10 -10.12
CA GLY A 185 12.83 -25.33 -11.31
C GLY A 185 14.16 -24.58 -11.14
N ARG A 186 14.43 -23.59 -11.98
CA ARG A 186 15.64 -22.74 -11.94
C ARG A 186 16.96 -23.49 -12.14
N GLU A 187 16.90 -24.63 -12.83
CA GLU A 187 18.08 -25.45 -13.12
C GLU A 187 19.12 -24.67 -13.94
N GLU A 188 18.68 -23.90 -14.94
CA GLU A 188 19.55 -23.12 -15.82
C GLU A 188 20.31 -22.02 -15.06
N GLU A 189 19.61 -21.28 -14.19
CA GLU A 189 20.22 -20.23 -13.36
C GLU A 189 21.20 -20.82 -12.36
N LEU A 190 20.86 -21.99 -11.79
CA LEU A 190 21.73 -22.68 -10.84
C LEU A 190 22.97 -23.23 -11.53
N ASP A 191 22.86 -23.91 -12.68
CA ASP A 191 24.00 -24.40 -13.47
C ASP A 191 24.88 -23.23 -13.93
N ARG A 192 24.27 -22.10 -14.32
CA ARG A 192 25.00 -20.88 -14.64
C ARG A 192 25.80 -20.36 -13.44
N THR A 193 25.20 -20.40 -12.25
CA THR A 193 25.86 -19.99 -11.00
C THR A 193 27.05 -20.87 -10.67
N ILE A 194 26.91 -22.20 -10.80
CA ILE A 194 27.99 -23.17 -10.63
C ILE A 194 29.14 -22.89 -11.61
N HIS A 195 28.82 -22.65 -12.87
CA HIS A 195 29.83 -22.30 -13.88
C HIS A 195 30.56 -21.00 -13.57
N ILE A 196 29.85 -19.97 -13.05
CA ILE A 196 30.48 -18.71 -12.66
C ILE A 196 31.41 -18.90 -11.47
N LEU A 197 30.99 -19.61 -10.42
CA LEU A 197 31.81 -19.88 -9.23
C LEU A 197 33.10 -20.67 -9.54
N CYS A 198 33.10 -21.46 -10.60
CA CYS A 198 34.28 -22.20 -11.04
C CYS A 198 35.25 -21.37 -11.91
N ARG A 199 34.95 -20.11 -12.22
CA ARG A 199 35.82 -19.26 -13.02
C ARG A 199 37.01 -18.74 -12.22
N ARG A 200 38.14 -18.50 -12.90
CA ARG A 200 39.31 -17.83 -12.30
C ARG A 200 39.08 -16.32 -12.06
N ARG A 201 38.29 -15.67 -12.88
CA ARG A 201 37.96 -14.24 -12.78
C ARG A 201 36.46 -14.05 -13.05
N LYS A 202 35.86 -12.98 -12.49
CA LYS A 202 34.43 -12.75 -12.52
C LYS A 202 33.64 -13.96 -11.99
N ASN A 203 34.14 -14.50 -10.87
CA ASN A 203 33.60 -15.67 -10.19
C ASN A 203 32.49 -15.35 -9.20
N ASN A 204 32.03 -14.10 -9.14
CA ASN A 204 30.97 -13.66 -8.25
C ASN A 204 29.66 -13.50 -9.05
N PRO A 205 28.69 -14.41 -8.91
CA PRO A 205 27.38 -14.24 -9.53
C PRO A 205 26.56 -13.17 -8.78
N ILE A 206 25.82 -12.36 -9.55
CA ILE A 206 24.82 -11.46 -9.02
C ILE A 206 23.48 -11.75 -9.69
N PHE A 207 22.49 -12.14 -8.88
CA PHE A 207 21.14 -12.38 -9.35
C PHE A 207 20.38 -11.08 -9.47
N VAL A 208 19.91 -10.79 -10.68
CA VAL A 208 19.17 -9.57 -10.99
C VAL A 208 17.75 -9.94 -11.42
N GLY A 209 16.76 -9.46 -10.69
CA GLY A 209 15.35 -9.73 -10.95
C GLY A 209 14.45 -8.98 -9.98
N GLU A 210 13.17 -8.90 -10.28
CA GLU A 210 12.20 -8.26 -9.41
C GLU A 210 12.10 -8.94 -8.02
N ALA A 211 11.52 -8.23 -7.04
CA ALA A 211 11.28 -8.84 -5.73
C ALA A 211 10.29 -10.01 -5.84
N GLY A 212 10.50 -11.07 -5.06
CA GLY A 212 9.58 -12.22 -5.01
C GLY A 212 9.72 -13.25 -6.14
N VAL A 213 10.71 -13.12 -7.07
CA VAL A 213 10.90 -14.10 -8.16
C VAL A 213 11.70 -15.33 -7.77
N GLY A 214 12.17 -15.43 -6.51
CA GLY A 214 12.90 -16.59 -6.01
C GLY A 214 14.43 -16.51 -6.15
N LYS A 215 15.04 -15.32 -6.07
CA LYS A 215 16.50 -15.16 -6.14
C LYS A 215 17.23 -15.86 -5.00
N THR A 216 16.74 -15.75 -3.79
CA THR A 216 17.31 -16.35 -2.57
C THR A 216 17.20 -17.88 -2.61
N SER A 217 16.11 -18.43 -3.15
CA SER A 217 15.89 -19.88 -3.30
C SER A 217 16.93 -20.56 -4.20
N ILE A 218 17.52 -19.85 -5.18
CA ILE A 218 18.58 -20.38 -6.02
C ILE A 218 19.85 -20.64 -5.19
N VAL A 219 20.17 -19.75 -4.25
CA VAL A 219 21.32 -19.90 -3.35
C VAL A 219 21.09 -21.03 -2.35
N GLU A 220 19.88 -21.17 -1.84
CA GLU A 220 19.49 -22.29 -0.98
C GLU A 220 19.56 -23.62 -1.75
N GLY A 221 19.12 -23.62 -3.01
CA GLY A 221 19.25 -24.76 -3.93
C GLY A 221 20.71 -25.14 -4.21
N LEU A 222 21.60 -24.14 -4.35
CA LEU A 222 23.04 -24.38 -4.44
C LEU A 222 23.57 -25.12 -3.20
N ALA A 223 23.20 -24.65 -2.01
CA ALA A 223 23.59 -25.27 -0.75
C ALA A 223 23.08 -26.73 -0.64
N GLN A 224 21.86 -27.01 -1.09
CA GLN A 224 21.32 -28.38 -1.18
C GLN A 224 22.09 -29.26 -2.16
N ARG A 225 22.39 -28.76 -3.38
CA ARG A 225 23.19 -29.53 -4.35
C ARG A 225 24.60 -29.84 -3.87
N VAL A 226 25.21 -28.92 -3.12
CA VAL A 226 26.52 -29.16 -2.48
C VAL A 226 26.42 -30.31 -1.48
N VAL A 227 25.41 -30.31 -0.62
CA VAL A 227 25.18 -31.37 0.39
C VAL A 227 24.85 -32.70 -0.31
N ASP A 228 24.09 -32.70 -1.36
CA ASP A 228 23.76 -33.89 -2.17
C ASP A 228 24.95 -34.42 -2.99
N GLY A 229 26.08 -33.70 -3.06
CA GLY A 229 27.23 -34.06 -3.85
C GLY A 229 27.02 -33.88 -5.39
N LYS A 230 25.98 -33.16 -5.81
CA LYS A 230 25.61 -32.93 -7.21
C LYS A 230 26.27 -31.67 -7.79
N VAL A 231 27.52 -31.41 -7.42
CA VAL A 231 28.33 -30.28 -7.89
C VAL A 231 29.67 -30.74 -8.40
N PRO A 232 30.35 -29.97 -9.27
CA PRO A 232 31.70 -30.27 -9.73
C PRO A 232 32.72 -30.35 -8.59
N GLU A 233 33.82 -31.09 -8.83
CA GLU A 233 34.91 -31.31 -7.89
C GLU A 233 35.36 -30.05 -7.12
N PRO A 234 35.57 -28.87 -7.74
CA PRO A 234 36.02 -27.67 -7.04
C PRO A 234 35.02 -27.09 -6.07
N LEU A 235 33.77 -27.52 -6.07
CA LEU A 235 32.71 -27.00 -5.21
C LEU A 235 32.18 -28.05 -4.21
N LYS A 236 32.76 -29.25 -4.14
CA LYS A 236 32.27 -30.33 -3.26
C LYS A 236 32.28 -29.97 -1.77
N ASN A 237 33.27 -29.20 -1.33
CA ASN A 237 33.40 -28.79 0.08
C ASN A 237 32.88 -27.37 0.33
N LEU A 238 32.19 -26.78 -0.65
CA LEU A 238 31.74 -25.42 -0.56
C LEU A 238 30.81 -25.21 0.65
N LYS A 239 31.07 -24.15 1.43
CA LYS A 239 30.19 -23.66 2.49
C LYS A 239 29.62 -22.31 2.08
N VAL A 240 28.31 -22.16 2.16
CA VAL A 240 27.61 -20.95 1.79
C VAL A 240 27.12 -20.25 3.06
N TYR A 241 27.69 -19.08 3.36
CA TYR A 241 27.34 -18.26 4.51
C TYR A 241 26.49 -17.08 4.06
N SER A 242 25.25 -17.00 4.55
CA SER A 242 24.35 -15.87 4.31
C SER A 242 24.61 -14.79 5.36
N LEU A 243 24.99 -13.60 4.92
CA LEU A 243 25.22 -12.44 5.78
C LEU A 243 23.89 -11.91 6.32
N ASP A 244 23.79 -11.78 7.64
CA ASP A 244 22.62 -11.16 8.29
C ASP A 244 22.90 -9.70 8.59
N MET A 245 22.30 -8.81 7.79
CA MET A 245 22.44 -7.36 7.94
C MET A 245 21.83 -6.85 9.25
N GLY A 246 20.77 -7.49 9.73
CA GLY A 246 20.14 -7.13 11.00
C GLY A 246 21.09 -7.36 12.18
N LEU A 247 21.77 -8.50 12.20
CA LEU A 247 22.75 -8.83 13.25
C LEU A 247 24.01 -7.96 13.17
N LEU A 248 24.46 -7.61 11.96
CA LEU A 248 25.59 -6.69 11.77
C LEU A 248 25.31 -5.28 12.32
N LEU A 249 24.09 -4.80 12.14
CA LEU A 249 23.66 -3.46 12.58
C LEU A 249 23.16 -3.44 14.02
N ALA A 250 22.76 -4.59 14.58
CA ALA A 250 22.24 -4.67 15.93
C ALA A 250 23.29 -4.20 16.95
N GLY A 251 22.94 -3.17 17.73
CA GLY A 251 23.80 -2.63 18.79
C GLY A 251 24.97 -1.76 18.34
N THR A 252 25.18 -1.53 17.03
CA THR A 252 26.22 -0.60 16.56
C THR A 252 25.77 0.84 16.79
N LYS A 253 26.57 1.61 17.53
CA LYS A 253 26.34 3.05 17.76
C LYS A 253 27.10 3.92 16.77
N PHE A 254 28.20 3.42 16.26
CA PHE A 254 29.10 4.14 15.39
C PHE A 254 29.35 3.36 14.10
N ARG A 255 29.57 4.09 13.02
CA ARG A 255 29.92 3.56 11.69
C ARG A 255 31.13 2.60 11.75
N GLY A 256 32.14 2.91 12.56
CA GLY A 256 33.35 2.11 12.70
C GLY A 256 33.10 0.68 13.23
N GLU A 257 32.15 0.49 14.14
CA GLU A 257 31.81 -0.84 14.68
C GLU A 257 31.23 -1.76 13.60
N PHE A 258 30.33 -1.23 12.76
CA PHE A 258 29.80 -1.97 11.61
C PHE A 258 30.90 -2.34 10.61
N GLU A 259 31.77 -1.37 10.28
CA GLU A 259 32.88 -1.57 9.36
C GLU A 259 33.85 -2.65 9.89
N GLU A 260 34.12 -2.65 11.18
CA GLU A 260 34.97 -3.64 11.83
C GLU A 260 34.34 -5.04 11.83
N ARG A 261 33.05 -5.17 12.18
CA ARG A 261 32.33 -6.46 12.13
C ARG A 261 32.31 -7.03 10.71
N LEU A 262 31.99 -6.21 9.70
CA LEU A 262 32.01 -6.64 8.30
C LEU A 262 33.42 -7.04 7.86
N LYS A 263 34.46 -6.28 8.25
CA LYS A 263 35.86 -6.60 7.95
C LYS A 263 36.26 -7.95 8.55
N ASN A 264 35.85 -8.24 9.80
CA ASN A 264 36.15 -9.51 10.45
C ASN A 264 35.47 -10.71 9.76
N VAL A 265 34.20 -10.54 9.32
CA VAL A 265 33.49 -11.54 8.49
C VAL A 265 34.22 -11.77 7.17
N VAL A 266 34.56 -10.70 6.44
CA VAL A 266 35.28 -10.81 5.15
C VAL A 266 36.64 -11.50 5.34
N THR A 267 37.41 -11.11 6.35
CA THR A 267 38.73 -11.69 6.63
C THR A 267 38.61 -13.20 6.90
N GLN A 268 37.60 -13.63 7.64
CA GLN A 268 37.39 -15.03 7.95
C GLN A 268 36.91 -15.86 6.77
N ILE A 269 36.04 -15.28 5.90
CA ILE A 269 35.60 -15.91 4.64
C ILE A 269 36.77 -16.08 3.69
N THR A 270 37.66 -15.08 3.57
CA THR A 270 38.81 -15.10 2.66
C THR A 270 39.95 -15.99 3.16
N ALA A 271 39.98 -16.33 4.45
CA ALA A 271 40.96 -17.24 4.98
C ALA A 271 40.79 -18.71 4.52
N GLN A 272 39.66 -19.06 3.92
CA GLN A 272 39.35 -20.43 3.48
C GLN A 272 38.78 -20.41 2.05
N ASP A 273 39.43 -21.15 1.15
CA ASP A 273 39.09 -21.18 -0.29
C ASP A 273 37.72 -21.82 -0.62
N ASP A 274 37.15 -22.57 0.34
CA ASP A 274 35.87 -23.27 0.18
C ASP A 274 34.68 -22.51 0.76
N HIS A 275 34.85 -21.26 1.18
CA HIS A 275 33.80 -20.41 1.69
C HIS A 275 33.28 -19.44 0.63
N VAL A 276 31.96 -19.23 0.63
CA VAL A 276 31.26 -18.26 -0.22
C VAL A 276 30.35 -17.41 0.66
N LEU A 277 30.44 -16.10 0.52
CA LEU A 277 29.57 -15.14 1.19
C LEU A 277 28.35 -14.85 0.33
N PHE A 278 27.17 -15.12 0.83
CA PHE A 278 25.92 -14.71 0.21
C PHE A 278 25.42 -13.43 0.86
N ILE A 279 25.11 -12.43 0.05
CA ILE A 279 24.58 -11.13 0.49
C ILE A 279 23.27 -10.90 -0.24
N ASP A 280 22.18 -11.04 0.49
CA ASP A 280 20.86 -10.68 -0.04
C ASP A 280 20.73 -9.17 -0.11
N GLU A 281 20.08 -8.64 -1.14
CA GLU A 281 19.95 -7.21 -1.38
C GLU A 281 21.30 -6.45 -1.27
N ILE A 282 22.34 -6.94 -1.94
CA ILE A 282 23.73 -6.41 -1.84
C ILE A 282 23.82 -4.90 -2.08
N HIS A 283 22.84 -4.31 -2.74
CA HIS A 283 22.74 -2.87 -2.97
C HIS A 283 22.57 -2.08 -1.67
N THR A 284 22.06 -2.68 -0.61
CA THR A 284 21.92 -2.03 0.71
C THR A 284 23.26 -1.74 1.36
N ILE A 285 24.28 -2.55 1.05
CA ILE A 285 25.64 -2.37 1.54
C ILE A 285 26.44 -1.41 0.66
N ILE A 286 26.22 -1.47 -0.66
CA ILE A 286 27.06 -0.81 -1.66
C ILE A 286 26.55 0.59 -2.00
N GLY A 287 25.23 0.84 -1.92
CA GLY A 287 24.59 2.06 -2.40
C GLY A 287 24.19 3.07 -1.37
N ALA A 288 24.34 2.77 -0.12
CA ALA A 288 23.88 3.58 0.99
C ALA A 288 24.59 4.95 1.16
N GLY A 289 25.62 5.26 0.35
CA GLY A 289 26.46 6.49 0.45
C GLY A 289 26.00 7.72 -0.30
N ALA A 290 24.96 7.66 -1.12
CA ALA A 290 24.69 8.72 -2.12
C ALA A 290 23.58 9.72 -1.76
N VAL A 291 22.81 9.55 -0.67
CA VAL A 291 21.71 10.47 -0.32
C VAL A 291 21.84 10.94 1.13
N SER A 292 22.15 12.22 1.28
CA SER A 292 22.08 13.08 2.49
C SER A 292 22.31 12.42 3.86
N GLY A 293 23.53 12.54 4.37
CA GLY A 293 23.77 12.66 5.82
C GLY A 293 23.72 11.38 6.63
N GLY A 294 24.52 10.34 6.28
CA GLY A 294 24.76 9.25 7.24
C GLY A 294 24.63 7.83 6.76
N SER A 295 24.72 7.55 5.46
CA SER A 295 24.59 6.20 4.97
C SER A 295 25.93 5.42 4.96
N LEU A 296 25.84 4.14 5.29
CA LEU A 296 26.91 3.17 5.46
C LEU A 296 27.51 2.79 4.09
N ASP A 297 28.62 3.40 3.68
CA ASP A 297 29.34 2.98 2.46
C ASP A 297 30.36 1.89 2.79
N ALA A 298 29.89 0.63 2.86
CA ALA A 298 30.73 -0.53 3.03
C ALA A 298 31.39 -1.02 1.73
N SER A 299 31.11 -0.35 0.61
CA SER A 299 31.72 -0.71 -0.69
C SER A 299 33.23 -0.66 -0.67
N ASN A 300 33.80 0.28 0.08
CA ASN A 300 35.25 0.45 0.22
C ASN A 300 35.92 -0.72 0.97
N LEU A 301 35.18 -1.46 1.79
CA LEU A 301 35.68 -2.67 2.48
C LEU A 301 35.62 -3.91 1.60
N LEU A 302 34.57 -4.04 0.80
CA LEU A 302 34.38 -5.20 -0.08
C LEU A 302 35.21 -5.09 -1.37
N LYS A 303 35.44 -3.88 -1.91
CA LYS A 303 36.19 -3.64 -3.14
C LYS A 303 37.59 -4.25 -3.17
N PRO A 304 38.44 -4.12 -2.13
CA PRO A 304 39.77 -4.74 -2.12
C PRO A 304 39.70 -6.27 -2.21
N ALA A 305 38.91 -6.92 -1.38
CA ALA A 305 38.76 -8.37 -1.32
C ALA A 305 38.13 -8.96 -2.60
N LEU A 306 37.18 -8.26 -3.21
CA LEU A 306 36.61 -8.60 -4.52
C LEU A 306 37.65 -8.36 -5.64
N SER A 307 38.53 -7.37 -5.48
CA SER A 307 39.53 -7.00 -6.49
C SER A 307 40.70 -7.96 -6.53
N SER A 308 41.16 -8.45 -5.38
CA SER A 308 42.20 -9.50 -5.29
C SER A 308 41.68 -10.86 -5.82
N GLY A 309 40.35 -11.06 -5.81
CA GLY A 309 39.72 -12.34 -6.17
C GLY A 309 39.71 -13.37 -5.03
N GLU A 310 40.10 -12.94 -3.85
CA GLU A 310 40.13 -13.76 -2.62
C GLU A 310 38.70 -13.99 -2.08
N LEU A 311 37.84 -12.97 -2.18
CA LEU A 311 36.43 -13.08 -1.76
C LEU A 311 35.59 -13.68 -2.88
N ARG A 312 34.97 -14.83 -2.62
CA ARG A 312 33.85 -15.35 -3.42
C ARG A 312 32.54 -14.86 -2.82
N CYS A 313 31.75 -14.17 -3.63
CA CYS A 313 30.50 -13.57 -3.17
C CYS A 313 29.37 -13.85 -4.15
N ILE A 314 28.19 -14.16 -3.62
CA ILE A 314 26.94 -14.23 -4.36
C ILE A 314 26.08 -13.05 -3.90
N GLY A 315 25.59 -12.25 -4.82
CA GLY A 315 24.70 -11.12 -4.51
C GLY A 315 23.32 -11.26 -5.12
N THR A 316 22.33 -10.65 -4.51
CA THR A 316 21.02 -10.44 -5.14
C THR A 316 20.72 -8.95 -5.22
N THR A 317 19.98 -8.53 -6.24
CA THR A 317 19.53 -7.15 -6.41
C THR A 317 18.34 -7.08 -7.36
N THR A 318 17.68 -5.92 -7.45
CA THR A 318 16.66 -5.68 -8.47
C THR A 318 17.26 -5.03 -9.72
N TYR A 319 16.49 -4.96 -10.81
CA TYR A 319 16.95 -4.31 -12.05
C TYR A 319 17.25 -2.82 -11.84
N LYS A 320 16.44 -2.15 -11.01
CA LYS A 320 16.56 -0.71 -10.74
C LYS A 320 17.87 -0.41 -10.01
N GLU A 321 18.15 -1.13 -8.93
CA GLU A 321 19.34 -0.95 -8.11
C GLU A 321 20.60 -1.42 -8.85
N PHE A 322 20.51 -2.49 -9.63
CA PHE A 322 21.63 -2.95 -10.47
C PHE A 322 22.07 -1.84 -11.43
N LYS A 323 21.13 -1.22 -12.14
CA LYS A 323 21.40 -0.12 -13.07
C LYS A 323 21.92 1.13 -12.38
N SER A 324 21.36 1.49 -11.22
CA SER A 324 21.72 2.71 -10.49
C SER A 324 23.06 2.64 -9.77
N ILE A 325 23.47 1.47 -9.31
CA ILE A 325 24.64 1.24 -8.46
C ILE A 325 25.74 0.49 -9.20
N PHE A 326 25.45 -0.74 -9.67
CA PHE A 326 26.47 -1.62 -10.24
C PHE A 326 26.96 -1.20 -11.62
N GLU A 327 26.07 -0.71 -12.49
CA GLU A 327 26.48 -0.25 -13.84
C GLU A 327 27.30 1.05 -13.76
N LYS A 328 27.07 1.89 -12.75
CA LYS A 328 27.84 3.12 -12.54
C LYS A 328 29.21 2.87 -11.92
N ASP A 329 29.35 1.83 -11.10
CA ASP A 329 30.62 1.47 -10.49
C ASP A 329 31.36 0.42 -11.33
N HIS A 330 32.30 0.89 -12.18
CA HIS A 330 33.10 0.05 -13.06
C HIS A 330 33.97 -0.99 -12.33
N ALA A 331 34.32 -0.75 -11.05
CA ALA A 331 35.11 -1.71 -10.28
C ALA A 331 34.27 -2.91 -9.88
N LEU A 332 33.03 -2.70 -9.46
CA LEU A 332 32.08 -3.76 -9.10
C LEU A 332 31.57 -4.50 -10.33
N SER A 333 31.19 -3.79 -11.41
CA SER A 333 30.67 -4.41 -12.63
C SER A 333 31.65 -5.35 -13.31
N ARG A 334 32.96 -5.12 -13.15
CA ARG A 334 34.01 -6.02 -13.65
C ARG A 334 34.21 -7.27 -12.81
N ARG A 335 33.71 -7.32 -11.59
CA ARG A 335 33.90 -8.42 -10.62
C ARG A 335 32.70 -9.34 -10.53
N PHE A 336 31.51 -8.79 -10.75
CA PHE A 336 30.28 -9.57 -10.75
C PHE A 336 29.86 -10.00 -12.16
N GLN A 337 29.29 -11.21 -12.24
CA GLN A 337 28.64 -11.71 -13.45
C GLN A 337 27.14 -11.74 -13.24
N LYS A 338 26.42 -10.99 -14.04
CA LYS A 338 24.97 -10.93 -14.03
C LYS A 338 24.35 -12.28 -14.40
N VAL A 339 23.40 -12.73 -13.58
CA VAL A 339 22.46 -13.82 -13.84
C VAL A 339 21.07 -13.26 -13.72
N GLU A 340 20.33 -13.24 -14.81
CA GLU A 340 18.95 -12.72 -14.81
C GLU A 340 18.02 -13.78 -14.27
N VAL A 341 17.12 -13.35 -13.36
CA VAL A 341 16.08 -14.19 -12.77
C VAL A 341 14.73 -13.59 -13.11
N GLY A 342 14.08 -14.16 -14.11
CA GLY A 342 12.75 -13.73 -14.56
C GLY A 342 11.63 -14.23 -13.65
N GLU A 343 10.44 -13.65 -13.81
CA GLU A 343 9.22 -14.17 -13.19
C GLU A 343 8.87 -15.55 -13.80
N PRO A 344 8.65 -16.60 -12.98
CA PRO A 344 8.28 -17.92 -13.50
C PRO A 344 6.89 -17.88 -14.15
N SER A 345 6.67 -18.78 -15.10
CA SER A 345 5.34 -19.00 -15.67
C SER A 345 4.38 -19.56 -14.63
N VAL A 346 3.07 -19.51 -14.93
CA VAL A 346 2.03 -20.11 -14.07
C VAL A 346 2.29 -21.61 -13.91
N PHE A 347 2.70 -22.29 -14.96
CA PHE A 347 3.00 -23.72 -14.92
C PHE A 347 4.18 -24.04 -13.98
N GLU A 348 5.30 -23.35 -14.14
CA GLU A 348 6.45 -23.49 -13.22
C GLU A 348 6.08 -23.16 -11.78
N THR A 349 5.23 -22.13 -11.58
CA THR A 349 4.74 -21.78 -10.25
C THR A 349 3.93 -22.91 -9.62
N ILE A 350 3.06 -23.57 -10.37
CA ILE A 350 2.30 -24.73 -9.89
C ILE A 350 3.24 -25.85 -9.42
N GLU A 351 4.31 -26.12 -10.16
CA GLU A 351 5.29 -27.13 -9.76
C GLU A 351 6.08 -26.70 -8.50
N ILE A 352 6.44 -25.42 -8.38
CA ILE A 352 7.05 -24.86 -7.17
C ILE A 352 6.11 -25.05 -5.96
N LEU A 353 4.85 -24.67 -6.10
CA LEU A 353 3.85 -24.83 -5.04
C LEU A 353 3.67 -26.30 -4.63
N LYS A 354 3.61 -27.24 -5.59
CA LYS A 354 3.55 -28.68 -5.31
C LYS A 354 4.77 -29.17 -4.53
N GLY A 355 5.95 -28.67 -4.86
CA GLY A 355 7.18 -28.98 -4.13
C GLY A 355 7.16 -28.52 -2.66
N LEU A 356 6.61 -27.35 -2.40
CA LEU A 356 6.52 -26.75 -1.06
C LEU A 356 5.33 -27.30 -0.23
N LEU A 357 4.37 -27.92 -0.88
CA LEU A 357 3.06 -28.30 -0.30
C LEU A 357 3.19 -29.11 1.00
N LYS A 358 4.07 -30.11 1.03
CA LYS A 358 4.26 -30.97 2.23
C LYS A 358 4.66 -30.17 3.49
N LYS A 359 5.47 -29.13 3.31
CA LYS A 359 5.92 -28.27 4.43
C LYS A 359 4.76 -27.41 4.95
N TYR A 360 3.98 -26.80 4.07
CA TYR A 360 2.80 -26.01 4.44
C TYR A 360 1.70 -26.89 5.07
N GLU A 361 1.47 -28.10 4.55
CA GLU A 361 0.54 -29.08 5.13
C GLU A 361 0.94 -29.46 6.56
N SER A 362 2.25 -29.70 6.80
CA SER A 362 2.74 -30.06 8.13
C SER A 362 2.68 -28.89 9.11
N PHE A 363 2.99 -27.67 8.65
CA PHE A 363 2.98 -26.46 9.45
C PHE A 363 1.56 -26.04 9.89
N HIS A 364 0.64 -25.99 8.95
CA HIS A 364 -0.75 -25.59 9.21
C HIS A 364 -1.60 -26.76 9.73
N LYS A 365 -1.14 -28.00 9.61
CA LYS A 365 -1.94 -29.21 9.91
C LYS A 365 -3.24 -29.30 9.13
N VAL A 366 -3.18 -28.91 7.85
CA VAL A 366 -4.29 -28.92 6.88
C VAL A 366 -3.87 -29.67 5.62
N LYS A 367 -4.83 -30.06 4.79
CA LYS A 367 -4.59 -30.61 3.45
C LYS A 367 -4.97 -29.59 2.39
N TYR A 368 -4.28 -29.60 1.26
CA TYR A 368 -4.62 -28.78 0.11
C TYR A 368 -5.08 -29.67 -1.04
N SER A 369 -6.18 -29.29 -1.69
CA SER A 369 -6.59 -29.99 -2.92
C SER A 369 -5.67 -29.58 -4.09
N SER A 370 -5.41 -30.50 -5.03
CA SER A 370 -4.59 -30.19 -6.22
C SER A 370 -5.15 -28.99 -6.99
N SER A 371 -6.48 -28.95 -7.13
CA SER A 371 -7.16 -27.83 -7.78
C SER A 371 -7.01 -26.50 -7.04
N ALA A 372 -6.89 -26.50 -5.71
CA ALA A 372 -6.64 -25.27 -4.95
C ALA A 372 -5.22 -24.73 -5.21
N VAL A 373 -4.24 -25.61 -5.33
CA VAL A 373 -2.85 -25.25 -5.65
C VAL A 373 -2.74 -24.62 -7.04
N GLU A 374 -3.38 -25.26 -8.04
CA GLU A 374 -3.44 -24.75 -9.41
C GLU A 374 -4.15 -23.41 -9.48
N GLN A 375 -5.30 -23.28 -8.82
CA GLN A 375 -6.04 -22.02 -8.77
C GLN A 375 -5.29 -20.92 -8.00
N ALA A 376 -4.50 -21.25 -6.97
CA ALA A 376 -3.66 -20.26 -6.29
C ALA A 376 -2.66 -19.61 -7.24
N ALA A 377 -2.01 -20.37 -8.12
CA ALA A 377 -1.10 -19.84 -9.12
C ALA A 377 -1.84 -19.03 -10.19
N GLU A 378 -2.93 -19.55 -10.76
CA GLU A 378 -3.70 -18.90 -11.82
C GLU A 378 -4.36 -17.59 -11.34
N LEU A 379 -5.05 -17.63 -10.22
CA LEU A 379 -5.77 -16.47 -9.70
C LEU A 379 -4.82 -15.39 -9.18
N SER A 380 -3.71 -15.78 -8.53
CA SER A 380 -2.70 -14.80 -8.13
C SER A 380 -2.03 -14.13 -9.34
N ALA A 381 -1.74 -14.88 -10.41
CA ALA A 381 -1.21 -14.33 -11.64
C ALA A 381 -2.17 -13.31 -12.28
N ARG A 382 -3.48 -13.62 -12.25
CA ARG A 382 -4.52 -12.83 -12.90
C ARG A 382 -4.95 -11.60 -12.11
N TYR A 383 -5.05 -11.71 -10.79
CA TYR A 383 -5.70 -10.69 -9.94
C TYR A 383 -4.76 -9.95 -9.00
N ILE A 384 -3.60 -10.53 -8.61
CA ILE A 384 -2.61 -9.87 -7.76
C ILE A 384 -1.48 -9.36 -8.64
N LEU A 385 -1.55 -8.07 -9.04
CA LEU A 385 -0.68 -7.49 -10.06
C LEU A 385 0.51 -6.72 -9.47
N ASP A 386 0.46 -6.37 -8.21
CA ASP A 386 1.46 -5.59 -7.47
C ASP A 386 2.68 -6.42 -7.03
N ARG A 387 2.58 -7.74 -7.08
CA ARG A 387 3.63 -8.70 -6.71
C ARG A 387 3.92 -9.69 -7.82
N LYS A 388 5.06 -10.38 -7.71
CA LYS A 388 5.52 -11.34 -8.70
C LYS A 388 5.31 -12.79 -8.26
N LEU A 389 5.17 -13.68 -9.23
CA LEU A 389 5.25 -15.12 -9.01
C LEU A 389 6.71 -15.52 -8.71
N PRO A 390 6.95 -16.56 -7.87
CA PRO A 390 5.96 -17.40 -7.19
C PRO A 390 5.48 -16.83 -5.85
N ASP A 391 6.09 -15.78 -5.32
CA ASP A 391 5.89 -15.24 -3.97
C ASP A 391 4.42 -14.99 -3.65
N LYS A 392 3.69 -14.25 -4.51
CA LYS A 392 2.25 -13.99 -4.32
C LYS A 392 1.37 -15.24 -4.28
N ALA A 393 1.77 -16.32 -4.97
CA ALA A 393 1.05 -17.57 -4.95
C ALA A 393 1.37 -18.40 -3.70
N ILE A 394 2.60 -18.33 -3.22
CA ILE A 394 3.06 -18.92 -1.95
C ILE A 394 2.32 -18.26 -0.78
N ASP A 395 2.32 -16.93 -0.71
CA ASP A 395 1.59 -16.17 0.32
C ASP A 395 0.11 -16.53 0.36
N LEU A 396 -0.51 -16.69 -0.82
CA LEU A 396 -1.91 -17.05 -0.93
C LEU A 396 -2.19 -18.45 -0.34
N LEU A 397 -1.30 -19.42 -0.58
CA LEU A 397 -1.43 -20.76 0.01
C LEU A 397 -1.22 -20.73 1.53
N ASP A 398 -0.21 -19.99 1.99
CA ASP A 398 0.11 -19.85 3.41
C ASP A 398 -1.05 -19.22 4.19
N GLU A 399 -1.59 -18.10 3.70
CA GLU A 399 -2.73 -17.43 4.32
C GLU A 399 -4.01 -18.29 4.28
N ALA A 400 -4.26 -19.01 3.17
CA ALA A 400 -5.39 -19.95 3.08
C ALA A 400 -5.28 -21.08 4.10
N GLY A 401 -4.07 -21.65 4.27
CA GLY A 401 -3.78 -22.67 5.27
C GLY A 401 -4.00 -22.19 6.69
N ALA A 402 -3.49 -21.00 7.01
CA ALA A 402 -3.68 -20.36 8.31
C ALA A 402 -5.16 -20.12 8.61
N ARG A 403 -5.94 -19.64 7.64
CA ARG A 403 -7.37 -19.35 7.77
C ARG A 403 -8.19 -20.63 8.03
N VAL A 404 -7.89 -21.71 7.29
CA VAL A 404 -8.58 -23.00 7.47
C VAL A 404 -8.19 -23.64 8.81
N ARG A 405 -6.94 -23.51 9.26
CA ARG A 405 -6.48 -23.97 10.58
C ARG A 405 -7.24 -23.33 11.73
N LEU A 406 -7.52 -22.02 11.64
CA LEU A 406 -8.20 -21.24 12.70
C LEU A 406 -9.72 -21.47 12.74
N ARG A 407 -10.30 -22.15 11.75
CA ARG A 407 -11.74 -22.44 11.72
C ARG A 407 -12.07 -23.50 12.79
N GLU A 408 -13.00 -23.17 13.67
CA GLU A 408 -13.55 -24.13 14.65
C GLU A 408 -14.49 -25.13 13.96
N GLY A 409 -14.18 -26.43 14.03
CA GLY A 409 -15.01 -27.50 13.52
C GLY A 409 -15.06 -27.66 12.00
N GLY A 410 -14.78 -28.83 11.47
CA GLY A 410 -14.91 -29.15 10.05
C GLY A 410 -13.68 -29.81 9.42
N LYS A 411 -13.76 -30.16 8.14
CA LYS A 411 -12.65 -30.71 7.36
C LYS A 411 -11.54 -29.63 7.22
N LYS A 412 -10.34 -29.94 7.71
CA LYS A 412 -9.15 -29.08 7.57
C LYS A 412 -8.52 -29.26 6.18
N THR A 413 -9.29 -28.93 5.14
CA THR A 413 -8.83 -29.01 3.74
C THR A 413 -9.07 -27.66 3.07
N VAL A 414 -8.02 -27.10 2.47
CA VAL A 414 -8.08 -25.91 1.63
C VAL A 414 -8.62 -26.33 0.26
N THR A 415 -9.73 -25.75 -0.14
CA THR A 415 -10.38 -25.99 -1.43
C THR A 415 -10.26 -24.77 -2.34
N VAL A 416 -10.69 -24.87 -3.58
CA VAL A 416 -10.73 -23.75 -4.54
C VAL A 416 -11.48 -22.55 -3.97
N ARG A 417 -12.59 -22.80 -3.25
CA ARG A 417 -13.42 -21.75 -2.67
C ARG A 417 -12.66 -20.86 -1.67
N GLU A 418 -11.83 -21.46 -0.81
CA GLU A 418 -11.01 -20.70 0.14
C GLU A 418 -10.00 -19.79 -0.58
N ILE A 419 -9.41 -20.28 -1.68
CA ILE A 419 -8.50 -19.50 -2.51
C ILE A 419 -9.23 -18.35 -3.20
N GLU A 420 -10.39 -18.61 -3.82
CA GLU A 420 -11.24 -17.60 -4.46
C GLU A 420 -11.65 -16.49 -3.48
N ASP A 421 -12.16 -16.89 -2.28
CA ASP A 421 -12.57 -15.95 -1.25
C ASP A 421 -11.39 -15.09 -0.73
N LEU A 422 -10.19 -15.65 -0.71
CA LEU A 422 -8.99 -14.95 -0.28
C LEU A 422 -8.48 -13.97 -1.34
N VAL A 423 -8.39 -14.41 -2.60
CA VAL A 423 -8.03 -13.56 -3.74
C VAL A 423 -9.00 -12.37 -3.85
N SER A 424 -10.30 -12.63 -3.69
CA SER A 424 -11.33 -11.58 -3.69
C SER A 424 -11.05 -10.49 -2.66
N LYS A 425 -10.59 -10.84 -1.47
CA LYS A 425 -10.27 -9.88 -0.40
C LYS A 425 -8.96 -9.13 -0.68
N ILE A 426 -7.91 -9.85 -1.11
CA ILE A 426 -6.58 -9.25 -1.36
C ILE A 426 -6.66 -8.31 -2.56
N ALA A 427 -7.22 -8.78 -3.67
CA ALA A 427 -7.33 -8.01 -4.91
C ALA A 427 -8.49 -7.00 -4.90
N LYS A 428 -9.30 -6.96 -3.81
CA LYS A 428 -10.51 -6.13 -3.72
C LYS A 428 -11.47 -6.32 -4.90
N VAL A 429 -11.52 -7.53 -5.40
CA VAL A 429 -12.43 -7.94 -6.48
C VAL A 429 -13.64 -8.61 -5.84
N PRO A 430 -14.87 -8.32 -6.28
CA PRO A 430 -16.03 -9.04 -5.76
C PRO A 430 -15.82 -10.55 -5.88
N SER A 431 -16.18 -11.29 -4.82
CA SER A 431 -16.05 -12.77 -4.79
C SER A 431 -16.78 -13.45 -5.95
N VAL A 432 -17.74 -12.77 -6.53
CA VAL A 432 -18.51 -13.20 -7.70
C VAL A 432 -17.68 -13.11 -9.00
N THR A 433 -16.77 -12.14 -9.12
CA THR A 433 -15.91 -11.98 -10.30
C THR A 433 -14.81 -13.06 -10.36
N VAL A 434 -14.47 -13.64 -9.22
CA VAL A 434 -13.47 -14.71 -9.11
C VAL A 434 -14.12 -16.09 -9.31
N LYS A 435 -15.45 -16.23 -9.04
CA LYS A 435 -16.21 -17.46 -9.18
C LYS A 435 -16.78 -17.62 -10.60
N ALA A 436 -17.07 -18.87 -10.97
CA ALA A 436 -17.72 -19.21 -12.23
C ALA A 436 -19.13 -18.59 -12.44
N ASP A 437 -19.72 -18.01 -11.39
CA ASP A 437 -21.01 -17.29 -11.39
C ASP A 437 -21.02 -15.97 -12.17
N ASP A 438 -19.88 -15.50 -12.64
CA ASP A 438 -19.76 -14.28 -13.47
C ASP A 438 -20.54 -14.44 -14.81
N ARG A 439 -20.77 -15.69 -15.23
CA ARG A 439 -21.53 -15.98 -16.45
C ARG A 439 -23.00 -15.58 -16.34
N GLU A 440 -23.64 -15.77 -15.19
CA GLU A 440 -25.06 -15.40 -14.99
C GLU A 440 -25.24 -13.88 -14.94
N LYS A 441 -24.35 -13.18 -14.25
CA LYS A 441 -24.39 -11.70 -14.23
C LYS A 441 -24.15 -11.08 -15.61
N LEU A 442 -23.15 -11.59 -16.35
CA LEU A 442 -22.92 -11.14 -17.72
C LEU A 442 -24.06 -11.51 -18.67
N LYS A 443 -24.77 -12.61 -18.38
CA LYS A 443 -25.95 -13.00 -19.16
C LYS A 443 -27.10 -12.04 -18.98
N ASN A 444 -27.33 -11.56 -17.74
CA ASN A 444 -28.48 -10.70 -17.41
C ASN A 444 -28.14 -9.21 -17.40
N LEU A 445 -26.88 -8.87 -17.70
CA LEU A 445 -26.35 -7.48 -17.59
C LEU A 445 -27.15 -6.47 -18.42
N ASP A 446 -27.58 -6.84 -19.64
CA ASP A 446 -28.35 -5.97 -20.52
C ASP A 446 -29.78 -5.72 -19.99
N GLU A 447 -30.45 -6.77 -19.49
CA GLU A 447 -31.77 -6.63 -18.89
C GLU A 447 -31.73 -5.76 -17.64
N GLU A 448 -30.75 -5.99 -16.73
CA GLU A 448 -30.60 -5.20 -15.53
C GLU A 448 -30.27 -3.73 -15.84
N LEU A 449 -29.45 -3.45 -16.85
CA LEU A 449 -29.16 -2.08 -17.27
C LEU A 449 -30.37 -1.40 -17.89
N LYS A 450 -31.14 -2.09 -18.75
CA LYS A 450 -32.36 -1.58 -19.38
C LYS A 450 -33.45 -1.24 -18.36
N THR A 451 -33.54 -1.96 -17.26
CA THR A 451 -34.48 -1.62 -16.17
C THR A 451 -34.09 -0.35 -15.40
N LYS A 452 -32.83 0.03 -15.39
CA LYS A 452 -32.30 1.17 -14.61
C LYS A 452 -32.06 2.41 -15.49
N ILE A 453 -31.82 2.25 -16.79
CA ILE A 453 -31.53 3.30 -17.77
C ILE A 453 -32.56 3.23 -18.89
N TYR A 454 -33.24 4.31 -19.13
CA TYR A 454 -34.36 4.35 -20.07
C TYR A 454 -33.98 4.99 -21.42
N GLY A 455 -34.46 4.43 -22.52
CA GLY A 455 -34.33 4.97 -23.85
C GLY A 455 -32.92 4.88 -24.46
N GLN A 456 -32.07 3.97 -23.96
CA GLN A 456 -30.71 3.77 -24.45
C GLN A 456 -30.43 2.30 -24.78
N ASP A 457 -31.44 1.55 -25.23
CA ASP A 457 -31.33 0.09 -25.38
C ASP A 457 -30.23 -0.31 -26.37
N ALA A 458 -30.11 0.37 -27.52
CA ALA A 458 -29.04 0.09 -28.48
C ALA A 458 -27.63 0.35 -27.91
N ALA A 459 -27.48 1.44 -27.16
CA ALA A 459 -26.20 1.76 -26.49
C ALA A 459 -25.82 0.70 -25.45
N ILE A 460 -26.79 0.22 -24.67
CA ILE A 460 -26.61 -0.83 -23.67
C ILE A 460 -26.23 -2.15 -24.36
N GLU A 461 -26.91 -2.54 -25.43
CA GLU A 461 -26.62 -3.77 -26.16
C GLU A 461 -25.20 -3.78 -26.72
N GLN A 462 -24.78 -2.69 -27.36
CA GLN A 462 -23.44 -2.56 -27.92
C GLN A 462 -22.36 -2.63 -26.83
N LEU A 463 -22.59 -1.96 -25.68
CA LEU A 463 -21.69 -1.99 -24.52
C LEU A 463 -21.56 -3.42 -23.97
N VAL A 464 -22.68 -4.07 -23.71
CA VAL A 464 -22.71 -5.41 -23.12
C VAL A 464 -22.09 -6.46 -24.04
N GLN A 465 -22.37 -6.39 -25.35
CA GLN A 465 -21.73 -7.26 -26.34
C GLN A 465 -20.20 -7.13 -26.32
N SER A 466 -19.68 -5.90 -26.30
CA SER A 466 -18.25 -5.62 -26.27
C SER A 466 -17.61 -6.16 -24.96
N ILE A 467 -18.27 -5.98 -23.83
CA ILE A 467 -17.78 -6.50 -22.54
C ILE A 467 -17.79 -8.05 -22.54
N ARG A 468 -18.86 -8.68 -23.07
CA ARG A 468 -18.95 -10.13 -23.19
C ARG A 468 -17.84 -10.70 -24.07
N LEU A 469 -17.54 -10.04 -25.21
CA LEU A 469 -16.43 -10.44 -26.10
C LEU A 469 -15.10 -10.37 -25.37
N SER A 470 -14.80 -9.30 -24.65
CA SER A 470 -13.58 -9.15 -23.91
C SER A 470 -13.44 -10.21 -22.80
N ARG A 471 -14.51 -10.46 -22.05
CA ARG A 471 -14.50 -11.44 -20.95
C ARG A 471 -14.48 -12.89 -21.42
N SER A 472 -14.80 -13.17 -22.68
CA SER A 472 -14.70 -14.53 -23.27
C SER A 472 -13.25 -14.96 -23.54
N GLY A 473 -12.27 -14.05 -23.39
CA GLY A 473 -10.87 -14.32 -23.67
C GLY A 473 -10.48 -14.25 -25.16
N LEU A 474 -11.38 -13.76 -26.02
CA LEU A 474 -11.13 -13.60 -27.46
C LEU A 474 -10.51 -12.25 -27.81
N SER A 475 -10.35 -11.35 -26.83
CA SER A 475 -9.66 -10.08 -27.03
C SER A 475 -8.15 -10.24 -27.01
N GLU A 476 -7.43 -9.31 -27.64
CA GLU A 476 -5.95 -9.30 -27.65
C GLU A 476 -5.40 -9.23 -26.22
N PRO A 477 -4.45 -10.10 -25.86
CA PRO A 477 -3.80 -10.05 -24.55
C PRO A 477 -3.01 -8.74 -24.39
N GLY A 478 -3.08 -8.15 -23.21
CA GLY A 478 -2.33 -6.93 -22.91
C GLY A 478 -3.08 -5.61 -23.15
N LYS A 479 -4.36 -5.67 -23.52
CA LYS A 479 -5.24 -4.51 -23.63
C LYS A 479 -6.22 -4.40 -22.44
N PRO A 480 -6.81 -3.21 -22.16
CA PRO A 480 -7.89 -3.06 -21.19
C PRO A 480 -9.11 -3.92 -21.55
N VAL A 481 -10.01 -4.17 -20.57
CA VAL A 481 -11.28 -4.90 -20.82
C VAL A 481 -12.08 -4.26 -21.94
N GLY A 482 -12.09 -2.94 -22.00
CA GLY A 482 -12.70 -2.18 -23.08
C GLY A 482 -12.45 -0.68 -22.91
N CYS A 483 -12.37 0.02 -24.05
CA CYS A 483 -12.18 1.45 -24.12
C CYS A 483 -13.35 2.04 -24.92
N PHE A 484 -14.27 2.69 -24.23
CA PHE A 484 -15.53 3.15 -24.80
C PHE A 484 -15.62 4.68 -24.84
N LEU A 485 -16.07 5.23 -25.95
CA LEU A 485 -16.43 6.64 -26.07
C LEU A 485 -17.95 6.77 -26.11
N PHE A 486 -18.55 7.35 -25.07
CA PHE A 486 -19.98 7.63 -24.99
C PHE A 486 -20.26 9.01 -25.56
N ALA A 487 -20.87 9.07 -26.74
CA ALA A 487 -21.17 10.30 -27.46
C ALA A 487 -22.66 10.59 -27.43
N GLY A 488 -23.06 11.85 -27.24
CA GLY A 488 -24.46 12.26 -27.28
C GLY A 488 -24.77 13.49 -26.43
N PRO A 489 -26.01 13.96 -26.42
CA PRO A 489 -26.43 15.15 -25.71
C PRO A 489 -26.18 15.08 -24.21
N THR A 490 -26.17 16.24 -23.57
CA THR A 490 -26.10 16.32 -22.11
C THR A 490 -27.39 15.77 -21.46
N GLY A 491 -27.27 15.06 -20.34
CA GLY A 491 -28.44 14.63 -19.56
C GLY A 491 -29.19 13.42 -20.11
N VAL A 492 -28.64 12.66 -21.08
CA VAL A 492 -29.25 11.45 -21.66
C VAL A 492 -28.91 10.16 -20.92
N GLY A 493 -28.03 10.22 -19.92
CA GLY A 493 -27.72 9.07 -19.07
C GLY A 493 -26.31 8.47 -19.22
N LYS A 494 -25.36 9.10 -19.94
CA LYS A 494 -23.97 8.59 -20.14
C LYS A 494 -23.27 8.24 -18.82
N THR A 495 -23.17 9.20 -17.92
CA THR A 495 -22.55 9.04 -16.60
C THR A 495 -23.33 8.08 -15.70
N GLU A 496 -24.69 8.09 -15.79
CA GLU A 496 -25.54 7.18 -15.01
C GLU A 496 -25.38 5.73 -15.48
N LEU A 497 -25.28 5.47 -16.79
CA LEU A 497 -25.00 4.13 -17.33
C LEU A 497 -23.67 3.61 -16.81
N THR A 498 -22.64 4.44 -16.81
CA THR A 498 -21.31 4.05 -16.28
C THR A 498 -21.38 3.72 -14.78
N ARG A 499 -22.13 4.52 -14.01
CA ARG A 499 -22.33 4.27 -12.57
C ARG A 499 -23.07 2.97 -12.32
N LYS A 500 -24.15 2.70 -13.07
CA LYS A 500 -24.93 1.47 -12.95
C LYS A 500 -24.17 0.23 -13.44
N LEU A 501 -23.33 0.39 -14.46
CA LEU A 501 -22.42 -0.68 -14.90
C LEU A 501 -21.47 -1.10 -13.77
N ALA A 502 -20.81 -0.12 -13.12
CA ALA A 502 -19.93 -0.39 -11.99
C ALA A 502 -20.66 -1.06 -10.82
N GLU A 503 -21.87 -0.59 -10.50
CA GLU A 503 -22.72 -1.13 -9.44
C GLU A 503 -23.12 -2.61 -9.70
N ILE A 504 -23.57 -2.94 -10.92
CA ILE A 504 -23.98 -4.29 -11.29
C ILE A 504 -22.79 -5.25 -11.36
N LEU A 505 -21.66 -4.80 -11.91
CA LEU A 505 -20.42 -5.56 -11.93
C LEU A 505 -19.80 -5.69 -10.54
N GLY A 506 -20.20 -4.84 -9.58
CA GLY A 506 -19.71 -4.82 -8.21
C GLY A 506 -18.27 -4.34 -8.12
N VAL A 507 -17.83 -3.46 -9.02
CA VAL A 507 -16.50 -2.86 -9.05
C VAL A 507 -16.57 -1.37 -8.71
N GLU A 508 -15.44 -0.80 -8.29
CA GLU A 508 -15.36 0.63 -7.96
C GLU A 508 -15.52 1.50 -9.22
N LEU A 509 -16.20 2.64 -9.06
CA LEU A 509 -16.25 3.69 -10.08
C LEU A 509 -15.24 4.78 -9.76
N VAL A 510 -14.18 4.84 -10.53
CA VAL A 510 -13.18 5.92 -10.47
C VAL A 510 -13.56 6.98 -11.49
N ARG A 511 -13.82 8.23 -11.07
CA ARG A 511 -14.24 9.32 -11.94
C ARG A 511 -13.27 10.48 -11.90
N PHE A 512 -12.90 10.97 -13.08
CA PHE A 512 -12.19 12.23 -13.30
C PHE A 512 -13.00 13.13 -14.23
N ASP A 513 -13.19 14.38 -13.83
CA ASP A 513 -13.80 15.40 -14.67
C ASP A 513 -12.71 16.11 -15.48
N MET A 514 -12.73 15.96 -16.79
CA MET A 514 -11.67 16.48 -17.65
C MET A 514 -11.68 18.01 -17.75
N SER A 515 -12.72 18.66 -17.29
CA SER A 515 -12.75 20.13 -17.17
C SER A 515 -11.74 20.67 -16.15
N GLU A 516 -11.29 19.84 -15.19
CA GLU A 516 -10.24 20.18 -14.24
C GLU A 516 -8.82 20.05 -14.83
N TYR A 517 -8.70 19.41 -16.01
CA TYR A 517 -7.43 19.06 -16.66
C TYR A 517 -7.26 19.71 -18.03
N MET A 518 -7.77 20.95 -18.19
CA MET A 518 -7.66 21.72 -19.42
C MET A 518 -6.25 22.29 -19.65
N GLU A 519 -5.50 22.51 -18.59
CA GLU A 519 -4.20 23.17 -18.66
C GLU A 519 -3.05 22.17 -18.47
N LYS A 520 -1.94 22.41 -19.16
CA LYS A 520 -0.76 21.51 -19.15
C LYS A 520 -0.24 21.19 -17.75
N HIS A 521 -0.22 22.15 -16.83
CA HIS A 521 0.24 21.93 -15.47
C HIS A 521 -0.70 21.03 -14.65
N THR A 522 -1.99 20.97 -14.99
CA THR A 522 -2.94 20.08 -14.30
C THR A 522 -2.80 18.63 -14.74
N VAL A 523 -2.30 18.37 -15.97
CA VAL A 523 -1.98 17.01 -16.45
C VAL A 523 -0.94 16.34 -15.55
N SER A 524 0.04 17.10 -15.05
CA SER A 524 1.03 16.58 -14.10
C SER A 524 0.42 16.02 -12.81
N ARG A 525 -0.78 16.45 -12.43
CA ARG A 525 -1.50 15.86 -11.28
C ARG A 525 -1.99 14.44 -11.57
N LEU A 526 -2.32 14.11 -12.84
CA LEU A 526 -2.78 12.77 -13.21
C LEU A 526 -1.65 11.74 -13.20
N ILE A 527 -0.44 12.11 -13.67
CA ILE A 527 0.69 11.20 -13.86
C ILE A 527 1.87 11.47 -12.93
N GLY A 528 1.75 12.45 -12.02
CA GLY A 528 2.83 12.89 -11.14
C GLY A 528 3.67 14.02 -11.73
N SER A 529 4.30 14.83 -10.87
CA SER A 529 5.21 15.90 -11.28
C SER A 529 6.58 15.34 -11.67
N PRO A 530 7.26 15.92 -12.69
CA PRO A 530 8.64 15.54 -13.02
C PRO A 530 9.61 15.80 -11.85
N PRO A 531 10.75 15.08 -11.77
CA PRO A 531 11.79 15.34 -10.78
C PRO A 531 12.22 16.79 -10.78
N GLY A 532 12.31 17.41 -9.60
CA GLY A 532 12.71 18.80 -9.40
C GLY A 532 11.56 19.83 -9.33
N TYR A 533 10.32 19.40 -9.51
CA TYR A 533 9.15 20.26 -9.30
C TYR A 533 8.48 20.00 -7.95
N VAL A 534 7.81 21.03 -7.40
CA VAL A 534 7.06 20.93 -6.15
C VAL A 534 5.98 19.84 -6.28
N GLY A 535 5.92 18.89 -5.32
CA GLY A 535 4.99 17.76 -5.35
C GLY A 535 5.50 16.51 -6.09
N PHE A 536 6.78 16.44 -6.47
CA PHE A 536 7.39 15.25 -7.11
C PHE A 536 7.21 13.96 -6.28
N GLU A 537 7.25 14.04 -4.94
CA GLU A 537 7.04 12.88 -4.06
C GLU A 537 5.59 12.36 -4.06
N GLN A 538 4.64 13.17 -4.53
CA GLN A 538 3.25 12.78 -4.69
C GLN A 538 3.10 12.05 -6.03
N GLY A 539 2.64 10.79 -6.00
CA GLY A 539 2.30 10.01 -7.20
C GLY A 539 1.20 10.67 -8.03
N GLY A 540 0.99 10.20 -9.26
CA GLY A 540 -0.11 10.68 -10.10
C GLY A 540 -1.47 10.22 -9.58
N GLN A 541 -2.47 11.11 -9.58
CA GLN A 541 -3.82 10.80 -9.11
C GLN A 541 -4.45 9.62 -9.86
N LEU A 542 -4.26 9.55 -11.18
CA LEU A 542 -4.75 8.46 -12.00
C LEU A 542 -4.03 7.14 -11.68
N THR A 543 -2.70 7.17 -11.63
CA THR A 543 -1.89 5.99 -11.35
C THR A 543 -2.15 5.46 -9.95
N ASP A 544 -2.29 6.32 -8.96
CA ASP A 544 -2.62 5.95 -7.58
C ASP A 544 -4.03 5.38 -7.44
N ALA A 545 -5.03 5.96 -8.14
CA ALA A 545 -6.40 5.48 -8.11
C ALA A 545 -6.51 4.06 -8.70
N ILE A 546 -5.84 3.81 -9.83
CA ILE A 546 -5.80 2.49 -10.47
C ILE A 546 -4.98 1.49 -9.65
N TYR A 547 -3.87 1.91 -9.05
CA TYR A 547 -3.10 1.05 -8.16
C TYR A 547 -3.92 0.59 -6.94
N ARG A 548 -4.76 1.48 -6.39
CA ARG A 548 -5.67 1.13 -5.28
C ARG A 548 -6.84 0.26 -5.71
N ASN A 549 -7.31 0.45 -6.94
CA ASN A 549 -8.48 -0.23 -7.51
C ASN A 549 -8.17 -0.72 -8.93
N PRO A 550 -7.37 -1.81 -9.07
CA PRO A 550 -6.97 -2.32 -10.39
C PRO A 550 -8.13 -2.93 -11.18
N HIS A 551 -9.25 -3.22 -10.51
CA HIS A 551 -10.50 -3.70 -11.11
C HIS A 551 -11.57 -2.62 -10.90
N CYS A 552 -11.71 -1.72 -11.86
CA CYS A 552 -12.66 -0.62 -11.75
C CYS A 552 -13.25 -0.24 -13.11
N VAL A 553 -14.31 0.54 -13.06
CA VAL A 553 -14.77 1.33 -14.21
C VAL A 553 -14.15 2.72 -14.07
N LEU A 554 -13.27 3.09 -14.99
CA LEU A 554 -12.65 4.40 -15.04
C LEU A 554 -13.47 5.29 -15.97
N LEU A 555 -14.06 6.35 -15.42
CA LEU A 555 -14.84 7.35 -16.14
C LEU A 555 -14.03 8.64 -16.29
N LEU A 556 -13.76 9.03 -17.53
CA LEU A 556 -13.24 10.34 -17.88
C LEU A 556 -14.38 11.17 -18.47
N ASP A 557 -14.93 12.07 -17.68
CA ASP A 557 -16.11 12.84 -18.05
C ASP A 557 -15.71 14.08 -18.85
N GLU A 558 -16.42 14.39 -19.95
CA GLU A 558 -16.20 15.53 -20.84
C GLU A 558 -14.78 15.57 -21.46
N ILE A 559 -14.37 14.45 -22.07
CA ILE A 559 -13.01 14.25 -22.62
C ILE A 559 -12.59 15.33 -23.63
N GLU A 560 -13.55 15.95 -24.34
CA GLU A 560 -13.29 17.04 -25.28
C GLU A 560 -12.70 18.29 -24.65
N LYS A 561 -12.77 18.43 -23.32
CA LYS A 561 -12.19 19.56 -22.58
C LYS A 561 -10.75 19.30 -22.13
N ALA A 562 -10.29 18.05 -22.20
CA ALA A 562 -8.97 17.66 -21.76
C ALA A 562 -7.85 18.30 -22.59
N HIS A 563 -6.72 18.59 -21.93
CA HIS A 563 -5.50 19.00 -22.63
C HIS A 563 -5.00 17.90 -23.59
N GLU A 564 -4.36 18.27 -24.69
CA GLU A 564 -3.88 17.33 -25.72
C GLU A 564 -2.95 16.24 -25.17
N ASP A 565 -2.12 16.54 -24.19
CA ASP A 565 -1.23 15.56 -23.56
C ASP A 565 -1.97 14.37 -22.91
N ILE A 566 -3.24 14.56 -22.51
CA ILE A 566 -4.06 13.48 -21.96
C ILE A 566 -4.39 12.43 -23.01
N TYR A 567 -4.61 12.83 -24.26
CA TYR A 567 -4.84 11.88 -25.33
C TYR A 567 -3.63 10.96 -25.57
N ASN A 568 -2.41 11.50 -25.44
CA ASN A 568 -1.19 10.71 -25.54
C ASN A 568 -1.07 9.66 -24.41
N ILE A 569 -1.48 10.04 -23.19
CA ILE A 569 -1.54 9.11 -22.03
C ILE A 569 -2.59 8.02 -22.30
N LEU A 570 -3.75 8.39 -22.83
CA LEU A 570 -4.81 7.43 -23.14
C LEU A 570 -4.41 6.46 -24.26
N LEU A 571 -3.70 6.94 -25.28
CA LEU A 571 -3.14 6.08 -26.33
C LEU A 571 -2.23 5.00 -25.74
N GLN A 572 -1.33 5.37 -24.82
CA GLN A 572 -0.47 4.42 -24.13
C GLN A 572 -1.27 3.39 -23.31
N ILE A 573 -2.31 3.84 -22.60
CA ILE A 573 -3.21 2.96 -21.82
C ILE A 573 -3.94 1.98 -22.74
N MET A 574 -4.50 2.47 -23.85
CA MET A 574 -5.27 1.66 -24.80
C MET A 574 -4.41 0.62 -25.52
N ASP A 575 -3.14 0.94 -25.82
CA ASP A 575 -2.22 0.02 -26.52
C ASP A 575 -1.57 -1.02 -25.61
N HIS A 576 -1.15 -0.61 -24.41
CA HIS A 576 -0.32 -1.43 -23.54
C HIS A 576 -0.97 -1.79 -22.22
N ALA A 577 -2.15 -1.26 -21.93
CA ALA A 577 -2.84 -1.39 -20.65
C ALA A 577 -1.94 -1.09 -19.43
N THR A 578 -0.92 -0.25 -19.61
CA THR A 578 0.00 0.15 -18.54
C THR A 578 0.32 1.63 -18.65
N LEU A 579 0.42 2.28 -17.50
CA LEU A 579 0.88 3.65 -17.39
C LEU A 579 1.97 3.72 -16.33
N THR A 580 3.09 4.33 -16.70
CA THR A 580 4.20 4.57 -15.75
C THR A 580 4.15 6.03 -15.33
N ASP A 581 4.09 6.28 -14.03
CA ASP A 581 4.16 7.63 -13.49
C ASP A 581 5.60 8.18 -13.53
N ASN A 582 5.75 9.46 -13.23
CA ASN A 582 7.04 10.11 -13.20
C ASN A 582 7.99 9.60 -12.10
N ASN A 583 7.47 8.86 -11.11
CA ASN A 583 8.24 8.18 -10.07
C ASN A 583 8.69 6.77 -10.50
N GLY A 584 8.37 6.35 -11.73
CA GLY A 584 8.67 5.03 -12.28
C GLY A 584 7.75 3.92 -11.81
N ARG A 585 6.64 4.23 -11.13
CA ARG A 585 5.64 3.25 -10.70
C ARG A 585 4.71 2.91 -11.86
N LYS A 586 4.56 1.63 -12.15
CA LYS A 586 3.66 1.13 -13.18
C LYS A 586 2.28 0.82 -12.60
N SER A 587 1.24 1.32 -13.24
CA SER A 587 -0.15 0.98 -12.96
C SER A 587 -0.71 0.12 -14.09
N ASP A 588 -1.47 -0.91 -13.75
CA ASP A 588 -1.98 -1.92 -14.69
C ASP A 588 -3.47 -1.67 -14.97
N PHE A 589 -3.81 -1.50 -16.24
CA PHE A 589 -5.16 -1.24 -16.72
C PHE A 589 -5.82 -2.43 -17.40
N ARG A 590 -5.20 -3.62 -17.41
CA ARG A 590 -5.73 -4.82 -18.09
C ARG A 590 -7.11 -5.24 -17.60
N GLN A 591 -7.47 -4.92 -16.38
CA GLN A 591 -8.77 -5.23 -15.79
C GLN A 591 -9.69 -4.01 -15.65
N VAL A 592 -9.31 -2.88 -16.24
CA VAL A 592 -10.06 -1.63 -16.21
C VAL A 592 -11.02 -1.55 -17.40
N ILE A 593 -12.26 -1.11 -17.16
CA ILE A 593 -13.20 -0.67 -18.20
C ILE A 593 -13.07 0.85 -18.30
N LEU A 594 -12.47 1.32 -19.38
CA LEU A 594 -12.29 2.76 -19.62
C LEU A 594 -13.50 3.31 -20.38
N VAL A 595 -14.18 4.26 -19.75
CA VAL A 595 -15.32 4.98 -20.34
C VAL A 595 -14.97 6.46 -20.42
N MET A 596 -15.10 7.03 -21.58
CA MET A 596 -14.94 8.45 -21.86
C MET A 596 -16.26 9.02 -22.32
N THR A 597 -16.71 10.17 -21.79
CA THR A 597 -17.93 10.81 -22.27
C THR A 597 -17.61 12.05 -23.09
N THR A 598 -18.40 12.32 -24.10
CA THR A 598 -18.33 13.54 -24.90
C THR A 598 -19.73 14.08 -25.26
N ASN A 599 -19.80 15.38 -25.33
CA ASN A 599 -21.00 16.09 -25.86
C ASN A 599 -20.83 16.54 -27.32
N THR A 600 -19.69 16.19 -27.94
CA THR A 600 -19.38 16.49 -29.34
C THR A 600 -20.42 15.82 -30.27
N GLY A 601 -20.87 16.49 -31.29
CA GLY A 601 -21.91 16.03 -32.23
C GLY A 601 -23.34 16.28 -31.78
N ALA A 602 -23.57 16.58 -30.48
CA ALA A 602 -24.93 16.85 -29.98
C ALA A 602 -25.52 18.18 -30.51
N ARG A 603 -24.69 19.22 -30.65
CA ARG A 603 -25.12 20.54 -31.18
C ARG A 603 -25.47 20.50 -32.66
N GLU A 604 -24.80 19.65 -33.43
CA GLU A 604 -25.02 19.50 -34.87
C GLU A 604 -26.31 18.72 -35.19
N ARG A 605 -26.78 17.88 -34.25
CA ARG A 605 -28.10 17.22 -34.33
C ARG A 605 -29.27 18.18 -34.02
N SER A 606 -29.05 19.22 -33.22
CA SER A 606 -30.11 20.14 -32.79
C SER A 606 -30.44 21.23 -33.83
N THR A 607 -29.61 21.44 -34.84
CA THR A 607 -29.92 22.32 -35.97
C THR A 607 -30.80 21.58 -36.95
N ASN A 608 -32.12 21.88 -36.93
CA ASN A 608 -33.12 21.29 -37.80
C ASN A 608 -32.72 21.48 -39.29
N PRO A 609 -32.50 20.41 -40.06
CA PRO A 609 -32.50 20.52 -41.50
C PRO A 609 -33.96 20.59 -41.99
N VAL A 610 -34.27 21.59 -42.78
CA VAL A 610 -35.51 21.62 -43.56
C VAL A 610 -35.38 20.53 -44.63
N GLY A 611 -35.98 19.33 -44.39
CA GLY A 611 -36.00 18.25 -45.40
C GLY A 611 -35.62 16.86 -44.84
N PHE A 612 -36.32 15.87 -45.28
CA PHE A 612 -36.23 14.43 -44.98
C PHE A 612 -34.79 13.86 -44.97
N ALA A 613 -34.29 13.42 -43.84
CA ALA A 613 -33.38 12.25 -43.74
C ALA A 613 -32.82 12.03 -42.32
N ASN A 614 -33.27 11.00 -41.62
CA ASN A 614 -32.62 10.51 -40.37
C ASN A 614 -31.19 10.02 -40.63
N ASP A 615 -30.88 9.43 -41.77
CA ASP A 615 -29.56 8.95 -42.13
C ASP A 615 -28.49 10.06 -42.24
N LEU A 616 -28.90 11.29 -42.56
CA LEU A 616 -28.00 12.46 -42.61
C LEU A 616 -27.62 13.01 -41.21
N LEU A 617 -28.38 12.70 -40.19
CA LEU A 617 -28.12 13.16 -38.83
C LEU A 617 -27.09 12.30 -38.11
N GLU A 618 -27.09 10.99 -38.32
CA GLU A 618 -26.08 10.06 -37.80
C GLU A 618 -24.71 10.35 -38.44
N ASP A 619 -24.70 10.60 -39.77
CA ASP A 619 -23.48 10.94 -40.52
C ASP A 619 -22.83 12.26 -40.03
N ARG A 620 -23.63 13.22 -39.57
CA ARG A 620 -23.12 14.49 -38.99
C ARG A 620 -22.52 14.33 -37.62
N SER A 621 -23.10 13.51 -36.77
CA SER A 621 -22.57 13.21 -35.44
C SER A 621 -21.22 12.53 -35.52
N LEU A 622 -21.10 11.51 -36.38
CA LEU A 622 -19.85 10.80 -36.65
C LEU A 622 -18.77 11.74 -37.22
N LYS A 623 -19.14 12.63 -38.18
CA LYS A 623 -18.21 13.63 -38.74
C LYS A 623 -17.71 14.63 -37.69
N ALA A 624 -18.54 15.01 -36.72
CA ALA A 624 -18.12 15.89 -35.64
C ALA A 624 -17.11 15.18 -34.72
N ILE A 625 -17.35 13.90 -34.39
CA ILE A 625 -16.41 13.06 -33.62
C ILE A 625 -15.10 12.87 -34.41
N GLU A 626 -15.19 12.67 -35.73
CA GLU A 626 -14.03 12.55 -36.62
C GLU A 626 -13.16 13.81 -36.66
N LYS A 627 -13.79 14.96 -36.60
CA LYS A 627 -13.11 16.26 -36.58
C LYS A 627 -12.46 16.56 -35.25
N GLN A 628 -13.05 16.09 -34.13
CA GLN A 628 -12.57 16.34 -32.77
C GLN A 628 -11.46 15.40 -32.36
N PHE A 629 -11.57 14.11 -32.72
CA PHE A 629 -10.65 13.07 -32.26
C PHE A 629 -9.82 12.56 -33.45
N SER A 630 -8.50 12.42 -33.24
CA SER A 630 -7.58 11.93 -34.25
C SER A 630 -7.95 10.51 -34.72
N PRO A 631 -7.67 10.16 -35.99
CA PRO A 631 -7.88 8.78 -36.46
C PRO A 631 -7.17 7.74 -35.61
N GLU A 632 -5.99 8.07 -35.11
CA GLU A 632 -5.20 7.20 -34.26
C GLU A 632 -5.94 6.90 -32.95
N PHE A 633 -6.53 7.90 -32.29
CA PHE A 633 -7.30 7.74 -31.07
C PHE A 633 -8.56 6.89 -31.31
N ARG A 634 -9.29 7.18 -32.39
CA ARG A 634 -10.54 6.47 -32.73
C ARG A 634 -10.32 4.98 -33.01
N ASN A 635 -9.23 4.64 -33.72
CA ASN A 635 -8.91 3.26 -34.06
C ASN A 635 -8.52 2.38 -32.86
N ARG A 636 -8.21 2.98 -31.71
CA ARG A 636 -7.89 2.27 -30.46
C ARG A 636 -9.08 2.09 -29.53
N LEU A 637 -10.20 2.75 -29.84
CA LEU A 637 -11.44 2.54 -29.09
C LEU A 637 -12.03 1.16 -29.40
N THR A 638 -12.54 0.49 -28.36
CA THR A 638 -13.29 -0.75 -28.54
C THR A 638 -14.62 -0.47 -29.23
N ALA A 639 -15.30 0.61 -28.87
CA ALA A 639 -16.50 1.09 -29.56
C ALA A 639 -16.76 2.58 -29.26
N VAL A 640 -17.38 3.26 -30.21
CA VAL A 640 -18.05 4.53 -30.01
C VAL A 640 -19.54 4.23 -29.83
N ILE A 641 -20.06 4.57 -28.64
CA ILE A 641 -21.45 4.27 -28.26
C ILE A 641 -22.27 5.54 -28.28
N GLU A 642 -23.25 5.60 -29.19
CA GLU A 642 -24.06 6.76 -29.34
C GLU A 642 -25.30 6.72 -28.45
N PHE A 643 -25.55 7.83 -27.76
CA PHE A 643 -26.69 8.03 -26.90
C PHE A 643 -27.71 8.93 -27.65
N SER A 644 -28.94 8.43 -27.74
CA SER A 644 -30.04 9.14 -28.37
C SER A 644 -30.69 10.17 -27.41
N SER A 645 -31.32 11.19 -27.97
CA SER A 645 -32.15 12.11 -27.19
C SER A 645 -33.34 11.35 -26.58
N LEU A 646 -33.68 11.69 -25.33
CA LEU A 646 -34.82 11.07 -24.65
C LEU A 646 -36.15 11.58 -25.24
N ASN A 647 -37.10 10.69 -25.47
CA ASN A 647 -38.47 11.05 -25.78
C ASN A 647 -39.27 11.37 -24.50
N GLN A 648 -40.45 11.92 -24.62
CA GLN A 648 -41.32 12.30 -23.48
C GLN A 648 -41.65 11.13 -22.55
N GLU A 649 -41.88 9.93 -23.11
CA GLU A 649 -42.17 8.73 -22.30
C GLU A 649 -40.98 8.32 -21.45
N HIS A 650 -39.76 8.38 -21.99
CA HIS A 650 -38.56 8.07 -21.26
C HIS A 650 -38.28 9.11 -20.17
N VAL A 651 -38.54 10.39 -20.43
CA VAL A 651 -38.41 11.43 -19.39
C VAL A 651 -39.43 11.24 -18.28
N ALA A 652 -40.67 10.84 -18.58
CA ALA A 652 -41.68 10.54 -17.58
C ALA A 652 -41.21 9.38 -16.64
N LYS A 653 -40.55 8.33 -17.20
CA LYS A 653 -39.96 7.27 -16.41
C LYS A 653 -38.81 7.77 -15.53
N VAL A 654 -38.01 8.71 -16.02
CA VAL A 654 -36.95 9.36 -15.20
C VAL A 654 -37.57 10.18 -14.07
N VAL A 655 -38.66 10.90 -14.32
CA VAL A 655 -39.40 11.64 -13.28
C VAL A 655 -39.92 10.68 -12.21
N ALA A 656 -40.55 9.57 -12.62
CA ALA A 656 -41.05 8.54 -11.70
C ALA A 656 -39.90 7.97 -10.79
N LYS A 657 -38.74 7.69 -11.38
CA LYS A 657 -37.56 7.26 -10.64
C LYS A 657 -37.11 8.31 -9.62
N GLN A 658 -37.07 9.60 -9.98
CA GLN A 658 -36.69 10.66 -9.06
C GLN A 658 -37.70 10.88 -7.92
N LEU A 659 -39.00 10.77 -8.21
CA LEU A 659 -40.04 10.81 -7.19
C LEU A 659 -39.99 9.58 -6.27
N ALA A 660 -39.67 8.40 -6.78
CA ALA A 660 -39.43 7.22 -5.97
C ALA A 660 -38.24 7.39 -4.99
N LEU A 661 -37.14 7.98 -5.48
CA LEU A 661 -35.99 8.32 -4.60
C LEU A 661 -36.35 9.39 -3.56
N LEU A 662 -37.22 10.33 -3.89
CA LEU A 662 -37.77 11.28 -2.92
C LEU A 662 -38.64 10.54 -1.88
N GLN A 663 -39.51 9.61 -2.31
CA GLN A 663 -40.31 8.77 -1.42
C GLN A 663 -39.43 7.98 -0.44
N GLU A 664 -38.35 7.37 -0.88
CA GLU A 664 -37.41 6.66 0.01
C GLU A 664 -36.87 7.58 1.13
N ARG A 665 -36.51 8.84 0.79
CA ARG A 665 -36.08 9.84 1.79
C ARG A 665 -37.22 10.24 2.73
N LEU A 666 -38.43 10.35 2.23
CA LEU A 666 -39.63 10.68 3.01
C LEU A 666 -40.06 9.55 3.95
N ASN A 667 -39.79 8.30 3.59
CA ASN A 667 -40.09 7.14 4.43
C ASN A 667 -39.39 7.23 5.82
N PHE A 668 -38.19 7.76 5.91
CA PHE A 668 -37.50 8.01 7.17
C PHE A 668 -38.24 9.01 8.09
N LYS A 669 -39.13 9.81 7.52
CA LYS A 669 -39.97 10.77 8.23
C LYS A 669 -41.43 10.30 8.36
N GLN A 670 -41.72 9.03 7.98
CA GLN A 670 -43.07 8.48 7.98
C GLN A 670 -44.05 9.28 7.10
N ILE A 671 -43.58 9.75 5.94
CA ILE A 671 -44.38 10.51 4.98
C ILE A 671 -44.53 9.69 3.71
N GLU A 672 -45.74 9.49 3.27
CA GLU A 672 -46.09 8.81 2.04
C GLU A 672 -46.37 9.82 0.93
N LEU A 673 -45.77 9.64 -0.24
CA LEU A 673 -45.93 10.47 -1.44
C LEU A 673 -46.81 9.74 -2.46
N GLU A 674 -47.99 10.28 -2.74
CA GLU A 674 -48.90 9.76 -3.77
C GLU A 674 -48.90 10.68 -5.00
N PHE A 675 -48.81 10.11 -6.19
CA PHE A 675 -48.90 10.84 -7.46
C PHE A 675 -49.57 9.99 -8.54
N GLN A 676 -50.16 10.65 -9.54
CA GLN A 676 -50.76 10.01 -10.70
C GLN A 676 -49.89 10.23 -11.93
N ASP A 677 -50.15 9.49 -13.00
CA ASP A 677 -49.37 9.56 -14.24
C ASP A 677 -49.42 10.96 -14.91
N ASP A 678 -50.51 11.71 -14.75
CA ASP A 678 -50.63 13.09 -15.22
C ASP A 678 -49.58 14.02 -14.64
N VAL A 679 -49.19 13.79 -13.39
CA VAL A 679 -48.10 14.54 -12.69
C VAL A 679 -46.76 14.26 -13.35
N LEU A 680 -46.53 12.99 -13.71
CA LEU A 680 -45.25 12.57 -14.36
C LEU A 680 -45.12 13.25 -15.73
N VAL A 681 -46.18 13.24 -16.51
CA VAL A 681 -46.20 13.87 -17.84
C VAL A 681 -46.03 15.39 -17.72
N TYR A 682 -46.71 16.01 -16.76
CA TYR A 682 -46.59 17.46 -16.52
C TYR A 682 -45.16 17.85 -16.13
N ILE A 683 -44.52 17.12 -15.21
CA ILE A 683 -43.14 17.41 -14.81
C ILE A 683 -42.20 17.18 -16.00
N ALA A 684 -42.41 16.11 -16.77
CA ALA A 684 -41.60 15.79 -17.92
C ALA A 684 -41.67 16.94 -18.96
N ASP A 685 -42.85 17.48 -19.24
CA ASP A 685 -43.04 18.59 -20.18
C ASP A 685 -42.35 19.89 -19.71
N LYS A 686 -42.45 20.21 -18.42
CA LYS A 686 -41.89 21.44 -17.84
C LYS A 686 -40.38 21.38 -17.54
N ALA A 687 -39.86 20.21 -17.21
CA ALA A 687 -38.48 20.05 -16.78
C ALA A 687 -37.54 19.60 -17.92
N TYR A 688 -38.07 19.05 -19.01
CA TYR A 688 -37.25 18.59 -20.14
C TYR A 688 -36.93 19.72 -21.09
N THR A 689 -35.68 19.81 -21.48
CA THR A 689 -35.23 20.65 -22.60
C THR A 689 -34.28 19.85 -23.49
N PRO A 690 -34.35 19.97 -24.83
CA PRO A 690 -33.46 19.23 -25.72
C PRO A 690 -31.96 19.47 -25.46
N GLU A 691 -31.61 20.66 -24.97
CA GLU A 691 -30.22 21.04 -24.68
C GLU A 691 -29.65 20.39 -23.40
N PHE A 692 -30.46 20.24 -22.35
CA PHE A 692 -30.03 19.76 -21.04
C PHE A 692 -30.57 18.37 -20.70
N GLY A 693 -31.40 17.79 -21.55
CA GLY A 693 -32.00 16.46 -21.36
C GLY A 693 -32.80 16.36 -20.07
N ALA A 694 -32.64 15.27 -19.35
CA ALA A 694 -33.31 15.02 -18.07
C ALA A 694 -32.57 15.65 -16.84
N ARG A 695 -31.46 16.36 -17.03
CA ARG A 695 -30.70 16.99 -15.93
C ARG A 695 -31.55 18.00 -15.11
N PRO A 696 -32.39 18.83 -15.72
CA PRO A 696 -33.23 19.77 -14.98
C PRO A 696 -34.34 19.12 -14.13
N VAL A 697 -34.73 17.88 -14.42
CA VAL A 697 -35.84 17.18 -13.74
C VAL A 697 -35.66 17.18 -12.23
N GLN A 698 -34.49 16.76 -11.72
CA GLN A 698 -34.22 16.71 -10.27
C GLN A 698 -34.28 18.11 -9.66
N ARG A 699 -33.66 19.10 -10.30
CA ARG A 699 -33.67 20.49 -9.85
C ARG A 699 -35.09 21.08 -9.84
N TRP A 700 -35.90 20.70 -10.81
CA TRP A 700 -37.30 21.10 -10.87
C TRP A 700 -38.10 20.51 -9.71
N ILE A 701 -37.95 19.21 -9.45
CA ILE A 701 -38.53 18.49 -8.30
C ILE A 701 -38.09 19.14 -6.98
N ASP A 702 -36.82 19.42 -6.83
CA ASP A 702 -36.28 20.03 -5.60
C ASP A 702 -36.84 21.42 -5.37
N THR A 703 -36.97 22.23 -6.43
CA THR A 703 -37.47 23.61 -6.33
C THR A 703 -38.98 23.70 -6.09
N HIS A 704 -39.78 22.86 -6.79
CA HIS A 704 -41.24 22.98 -6.78
C HIS A 704 -41.93 22.00 -5.80
N ILE A 705 -41.29 20.84 -5.52
CA ILE A 705 -41.88 19.81 -4.69
C ILE A 705 -41.17 19.72 -3.35
N SER A 706 -39.86 19.40 -3.35
CA SER A 706 -39.10 19.13 -2.12
C SER A 706 -39.08 20.34 -1.18
N LYS A 707 -38.98 21.56 -1.70
CA LYS A 707 -39.00 22.80 -0.91
C LYS A 707 -40.30 22.96 -0.14
N ARG A 708 -41.45 22.77 -0.79
CA ARG A 708 -42.77 22.87 -0.11
C ARG A 708 -42.99 21.78 0.89
N ILE A 709 -42.58 20.54 0.59
CA ILE A 709 -42.64 19.42 1.55
C ILE A 709 -41.76 19.72 2.76
N SER A 710 -40.59 20.31 2.57
CA SER A 710 -39.68 20.63 3.67
C SER A 710 -40.27 21.70 4.62
N GLU A 711 -40.98 22.70 4.09
CA GLU A 711 -41.69 23.72 4.88
C GLU A 711 -42.79 23.08 5.73
N GLU A 712 -43.57 22.14 5.15
CA GLU A 712 -44.61 21.40 5.90
C GLU A 712 -44.07 20.41 6.93
N ILE A 713 -42.90 19.84 6.68
CA ILE A 713 -42.21 19.00 7.68
C ILE A 713 -41.72 19.82 8.87
N LEU A 714 -41.18 21.02 8.61
CA LEU A 714 -40.60 21.86 9.65
C LEU A 714 -41.66 22.64 10.43
N PHE A 715 -42.65 23.21 9.73
CA PHE A 715 -43.54 24.18 10.29
C PHE A 715 -45.03 23.85 10.16
N GLY A 716 -45.38 22.90 9.26
CA GLY A 716 -46.77 22.64 8.88
C GLY A 716 -47.33 21.26 9.34
N ALA A 717 -48.19 20.71 8.50
CA ALA A 717 -49.02 19.51 8.76
C ALA A 717 -48.24 18.21 8.84
N LEU A 718 -47.01 18.14 8.35
CA LEU A 718 -46.20 16.91 8.25
C LEU A 718 -45.21 16.72 9.38
N LYS A 719 -45.24 17.49 10.44
CA LYS A 719 -44.34 17.41 11.63
C LYS A 719 -44.29 16.01 12.28
N SER A 720 -45.41 15.29 12.23
CA SER A 720 -45.58 13.96 12.85
C SER A 720 -45.77 12.86 11.80
N GLY A 721 -45.27 13.08 10.58
CA GLY A 721 -45.54 12.20 9.46
C GLY A 721 -46.88 12.50 8.78
N GLY A 722 -47.25 11.74 7.75
CA GLY A 722 -48.51 11.93 7.02
C GLY A 722 -48.42 11.53 5.55
N LYS A 723 -49.34 12.11 4.76
CA LYS A 723 -49.39 11.85 3.31
C LYS A 723 -49.32 13.13 2.53
N VAL A 724 -48.62 13.09 1.40
CA VAL A 724 -48.51 14.15 0.40
C VAL A 724 -49.11 13.64 -0.91
N LYS A 725 -50.13 14.24 -1.39
CA LYS A 725 -50.73 13.90 -2.70
C LYS A 725 -50.43 14.99 -3.71
N LEU A 726 -49.73 14.63 -4.80
CA LEU A 726 -49.49 15.52 -5.94
C LEU A 726 -50.61 15.36 -6.96
N ILE A 727 -51.17 16.49 -7.42
CA ILE A 727 -52.24 16.53 -8.39
C ILE A 727 -51.84 17.55 -9.48
N SER A 728 -52.02 17.20 -10.74
CA SER A 728 -51.84 18.13 -11.83
C SER A 728 -53.02 19.09 -11.91
N GLY A 729 -52.77 20.38 -11.73
CA GLY A 729 -53.77 21.48 -11.87
C GLY A 729 -53.52 22.33 -13.10
N GLN A 730 -54.44 23.23 -13.43
CA GLN A 730 -54.32 24.12 -14.62
C GLN A 730 -53.14 25.09 -14.53
N GLU A 731 -52.72 25.52 -13.33
CA GLU A 731 -51.63 26.47 -13.09
C GLU A 731 -50.36 25.84 -12.54
N GLY A 732 -50.31 24.52 -12.32
CA GLY A 732 -49.14 23.87 -11.74
C GLY A 732 -49.48 22.57 -10.96
N ILE A 733 -48.51 22.08 -10.18
CA ILE A 733 -48.71 20.94 -9.30
C ILE A 733 -49.31 21.45 -7.99
N GLU A 734 -50.53 21.01 -7.70
CA GLU A 734 -51.17 21.19 -6.39
C GLU A 734 -50.70 20.09 -5.45
N MET A 735 -50.44 20.46 -4.20
CA MET A 735 -50.04 19.54 -3.15
C MET A 735 -51.10 19.54 -2.04
N LYS A 736 -51.60 18.35 -1.72
CA LYS A 736 -52.50 18.14 -0.59
C LYS A 736 -51.76 17.42 0.52
N PHE A 737 -51.69 18.05 1.66
CA PHE A 737 -51.00 17.52 2.84
C PHE A 737 -52.04 16.98 3.81
N THR A 738 -51.83 15.75 4.27
CA THR A 738 -52.69 15.10 5.29
C THR A 738 -51.80 14.71 6.45
N SER A 739 -52.07 15.24 7.63
CA SER A 739 -51.35 14.92 8.85
C SER A 739 -51.53 13.45 9.26
N GLY A 740 -50.48 12.77 9.63
CA GLY A 740 -50.55 11.44 10.25
C GLY A 740 -51.26 11.52 11.57
N LYS A 741 -52.26 10.64 11.81
CA LYS A 741 -52.88 10.50 13.11
C LYS A 741 -51.79 10.11 14.13
N LYS A 742 -51.66 10.85 15.24
CA LYS A 742 -50.96 10.34 16.42
C LYS A 742 -51.71 9.08 16.88
N SER A 743 -51.14 7.90 16.72
CA SER A 743 -51.58 6.69 17.43
C SER A 743 -50.97 6.70 18.82
#